data_92125d06549f5a2668a1643318be0c61
#
_entry.id   92125d06549f5a2668a1643318be0c61
#
_cell.length_a   1.000
_cell.length_b   1.000
_cell.length_c   1.000
_cell.angle_alpha   90.00
_cell.angle_beta   90.00
_cell.angle_gamma   90.00
#
_symmetry.space_group_name_H-M   'P 1'
#
loop_
_entity.id
_entity.type
_entity.pdbx_description
1 polymer ?
#
loop_
_entity_poly.entity_id
_entity_poly.type
_entity_poly.pdbx_seq_one_letter_code
_entity_poly.pdbx_strand_id
1 'polypeptide(L)'
;MNSILEDILIHYGMPRRSGRYPWGSGDDPYQHSGDFLSRVQELKKTGMSETDIAKNIGLTTTQLRTQISLAKDERRSLQVATAKGLREKGYSLNEIADKMGFSNDSSVRSLLNENSEKRMNQAKATADIIRKEIKEKGMIDVGTGVERELGVSKEKLNQALYILELEGYPVYGGGVPQATNPGKQTNIKVICPPGTEHKDIYNFENVHSLRNYISYDNGDSFRKAFEYPQSLSSKRLKIRYAEDGGIDKDGVIELRRGVKDISLGDSHYAQVRIMVDGTHYLKGMAVYSDNMPDGVDVIFNTNKHSGTPTKDVLKKIKDDPNNPFGSLIKEHGGQSYYDDPNGKYTDPLTGKKQSLSVINKRAEEGDWGEWSKSLSSQFLSKQSLSLITKQLGLAKADKQSEFDEICSLTNPTVKKTLLKSFADDCDAAAVHLKAAALPRQSYQVILPLPSLKDNEVYAPNYKDGETVALIRYPHGGTSEIPILKVNNKLPEGKSVLGNTPMDAIGINKTNADRLSGADFDGDTVMVIPCNSASSKVRITSTQQLKGLIGFDTKEAYGPDSSSPVKVETVGSREIEYYSRNGKTYKKMGNKQIEMGKVSNLITDMTLKGATEEELTRAIRHSMVVIDAEKHALDYKQSEIDNGIASLKKKYQGSIDKDGNYHEGASTLISRAKSETQVYKRKGSPIINEDGSLSYKTVKEEYVDKNGKLKFRMQNSTKMAEAKDARELSSGTPQEEAYADYANTMKSLANQARREMINTGKIAYSAAAKNTYQGEVKSLSAKLNIALSNAPRERQAQVMANATVAAKKKENPDMTKAEIKKANQQALSSARTSVGAHRTPVEITDREWEAIQAGAISENKLIQILNNTNIDTIRQRATPRATNSLSTAKQHRISAMRASGYTTSEIADALGVSTSTVSKYLNGKG
;
A
#
# COMPACT_ATOMS: atom_id res chain seq x y z
N MET A 1 52.61 17.04 -16.88
CA MET A 1 52.26 15.67 -17.31
C MET A 1 52.40 14.65 -16.18
N ASN A 2 53.34 14.82 -15.23
CA ASN A 2 53.43 13.94 -14.07
C ASN A 2 52.30 14.08 -13.05
N SER A 3 51.69 15.27 -12.89
CA SER A 3 50.71 15.48 -11.85
C SER A 3 49.36 14.76 -12.05
N ILE A 4 48.89 14.62 -13.30
CA ILE A 4 47.65 13.90 -13.58
C ILE A 4 47.82 12.40 -13.48
N LEU A 5 49.02 11.90 -13.87
CA LEU A 5 49.37 10.48 -13.69
C LEU A 5 49.60 10.13 -12.21
N GLU A 6 50.22 11.05 -11.44
CA GLU A 6 50.36 10.89 -9.97
C GLU A 6 49.01 11.00 -9.24
N ASP A 7 48.13 11.89 -9.66
CA ASP A 7 46.78 12.04 -9.08
C ASP A 7 45.89 10.81 -9.33
N ILE A 8 45.96 10.23 -10.54
CA ILE A 8 45.27 8.97 -10.87
C ILE A 8 45.85 7.79 -10.06
N LEU A 9 47.14 7.72 -9.91
CA LEU A 9 47.84 6.68 -9.13
C LEU A 9 47.61 6.83 -7.61
N ILE A 10 47.53 8.08 -7.10
CA ILE A 10 47.32 8.37 -5.68
C ILE A 10 45.83 8.10 -5.28
N HIS A 11 44.87 8.38 -6.17
CA HIS A 11 43.46 8.22 -5.84
C HIS A 11 42.92 6.79 -6.00
N TYR A 12 43.60 5.94 -6.77
CA TYR A 12 43.17 4.55 -6.99
C TYR A 12 44.24 3.50 -6.59
N GLY A 13 45.44 3.96 -6.24
CA GLY A 13 46.46 3.15 -5.60
C GLY A 13 46.07 2.87 -4.15
N MET A 14 46.10 1.62 -3.75
CA MET A 14 45.86 1.24 -2.36
C MET A 14 46.87 1.87 -1.43
N PRO A 15 46.49 2.25 -0.19
CA PRO A 15 47.42 2.79 0.78
C PRO A 15 48.59 1.82 0.99
N ARG A 16 49.81 2.27 0.79
CA ARG A 16 51.07 1.50 0.84
C ARG A 16 51.34 0.70 2.13
N ARG A 17 50.44 0.66 3.10
CA ARG A 17 50.66 0.07 4.44
C ARG A 17 49.54 -0.85 4.98
N SER A 18 48.59 -1.31 4.17
CA SER A 18 47.43 -2.02 4.76
C SER A 18 47.59 -3.54 4.89
N GLY A 19 48.64 -4.16 4.36
CA GLY A 19 48.89 -5.63 4.49
C GLY A 19 47.72 -6.53 4.05
N ARG A 20 46.70 -5.97 3.42
CA ARG A 20 45.42 -6.66 3.17
C ARG A 20 45.32 -7.39 1.85
N TYR A 21 46.36 -7.31 0.99
CA TYR A 21 46.32 -7.89 -0.35
C TYR A 21 47.52 -8.78 -0.61
N PRO A 22 47.29 -10.11 -0.82
CA PRO A 22 48.40 -11.08 -0.99
C PRO A 22 49.23 -10.88 -2.25
N TRP A 23 48.82 -10.03 -3.19
CA TRP A 23 49.50 -9.81 -4.47
C TRP A 23 50.24 -8.49 -4.59
N GLY A 24 50.34 -7.74 -3.49
CA GLY A 24 50.88 -6.43 -3.71
C GLY A 24 51.32 -5.61 -2.53
N SER A 25 51.64 -6.16 -1.42
CA SER A 25 52.29 -5.48 -0.33
C SER A 25 53.83 -5.64 -0.34
N GLY A 26 54.39 -6.05 -1.45
CA GLY A 26 55.86 -6.09 -1.62
C GLY A 26 56.45 -4.71 -1.84
N ASP A 27 57.77 -4.60 -1.76
CA ASP A 27 58.55 -3.35 -1.93
C ASP A 27 58.47 -2.71 -3.33
N ASP A 28 57.55 -3.21 -4.20
CA ASP A 28 57.33 -2.64 -5.53
C ASP A 28 56.35 -1.46 -5.47
N PRO A 29 56.81 -0.23 -5.73
CA PRO A 29 55.98 0.96 -5.70
C PRO A 29 55.00 1.10 -6.87
N TYR A 30 54.96 0.18 -7.83
CA TYR A 30 54.26 0.29 -9.10
C TYR A 30 53.20 -0.80 -9.30
N GLN A 31 52.38 -1.08 -8.29
CA GLN A 31 51.24 -1.97 -8.52
C GLN A 31 50.14 -1.28 -9.33
N HIS A 32 50.12 -1.56 -10.63
CA HIS A 32 49.19 -1.01 -11.58
C HIS A 32 47.95 -1.90 -11.74
N SER A 33 46.86 -1.31 -12.17
CA SER A 33 45.64 -2.02 -12.62
C SER A 33 45.91 -3.09 -13.66
N GLY A 34 47.01 -2.92 -14.45
CA GLY A 34 47.53 -3.90 -15.39
C GLY A 34 48.04 -5.19 -14.73
N ASP A 35 48.68 -5.11 -13.58
CA ASP A 35 49.19 -6.27 -12.85
C ASP A 35 48.03 -7.07 -12.25
N PHE A 36 47.00 -6.38 -11.72
CA PHE A 36 45.78 -7.02 -11.25
C PHE A 36 45.04 -7.76 -12.37
N LEU A 37 44.84 -7.13 -13.53
CA LEU A 37 44.23 -7.76 -14.69
C LEU A 37 45.02 -8.96 -15.23
N SER A 38 46.34 -8.85 -15.24
CA SER A 38 47.24 -9.93 -15.64
C SER A 38 47.16 -11.12 -14.68
N ARG A 39 47.12 -10.83 -13.39
CA ARG A 39 46.97 -11.86 -12.35
C ARG A 39 45.62 -12.59 -12.40
N VAL A 40 44.52 -11.85 -12.57
CA VAL A 40 43.21 -12.46 -12.80
C VAL A 40 43.19 -13.32 -14.06
N GLN A 41 43.88 -12.89 -15.10
CA GLN A 41 43.94 -13.61 -16.37
C GLN A 41 44.78 -14.89 -16.26
N GLU A 42 45.85 -14.88 -15.50
CA GLU A 42 46.64 -16.07 -15.15
C GLU A 42 45.81 -17.09 -14.37
N LEU A 43 45.13 -16.65 -13.32
CA LEU A 43 44.26 -17.53 -12.54
C LEU A 43 43.11 -18.13 -13.38
N LYS A 44 42.57 -17.37 -14.36
CA LYS A 44 41.60 -17.91 -15.33
C LYS A 44 42.21 -18.94 -16.27
N LYS A 45 43.48 -18.75 -16.70
CA LYS A 45 44.18 -19.72 -17.53
C LYS A 45 44.47 -21.04 -16.82
N THR A 46 44.58 -21.05 -15.49
CA THR A 46 44.71 -22.27 -14.67
C THR A 46 43.38 -23.00 -14.48
N GLY A 47 42.27 -22.51 -15.09
CA GLY A 47 40.94 -23.14 -15.00
C GLY A 47 40.15 -22.77 -13.73
N MET A 48 40.59 -21.83 -12.93
CA MET A 48 39.85 -21.39 -11.74
C MET A 48 38.59 -20.65 -12.11
N SER A 49 37.49 -20.96 -11.41
CA SER A 49 36.22 -20.24 -11.56
C SER A 49 36.29 -18.81 -11.00
N GLU A 50 35.45 -17.89 -11.48
CA GLU A 50 35.40 -16.53 -10.90
C GLU A 50 35.16 -16.53 -9.39
N THR A 51 34.37 -17.49 -8.88
CA THR A 51 34.11 -17.65 -7.46
C THR A 51 35.37 -18.02 -6.70
N ASP A 52 36.20 -18.94 -7.23
CA ASP A 52 37.42 -19.37 -6.60
C ASP A 52 38.52 -18.30 -6.69
N ILE A 53 38.57 -17.56 -7.80
CA ILE A 53 39.43 -16.39 -7.96
C ILE A 53 39.07 -15.34 -6.92
N ALA A 54 37.78 -15.01 -6.79
CA ALA A 54 37.36 -14.03 -5.80
C ALA A 54 37.74 -14.43 -4.37
N LYS A 55 37.50 -15.69 -3.99
CA LYS A 55 37.92 -16.23 -2.68
C LYS A 55 39.42 -16.16 -2.47
N ASN A 56 40.20 -16.53 -3.49
CA ASN A 56 41.68 -16.54 -3.42
C ASN A 56 42.24 -15.15 -3.14
N ILE A 57 41.60 -14.11 -3.68
CA ILE A 57 42.04 -12.71 -3.49
C ILE A 57 41.22 -11.97 -2.42
N GLY A 58 40.45 -12.69 -1.58
CA GLY A 58 39.71 -12.10 -0.47
C GLY A 58 38.56 -11.20 -0.82
N LEU A 59 37.96 -11.37 -2.05
CA LEU A 59 36.88 -10.57 -2.55
C LEU A 59 35.59 -11.40 -2.71
N THR A 60 34.46 -10.73 -2.73
CA THR A 60 33.22 -11.31 -3.27
C THR A 60 33.26 -11.33 -4.80
N THR A 61 32.52 -12.21 -5.45
CA THR A 61 32.44 -12.28 -6.92
C THR A 61 32.00 -10.94 -7.54
N THR A 62 31.14 -10.21 -6.86
CA THR A 62 30.69 -8.87 -7.30
C THR A 62 31.82 -7.86 -7.20
N GLN A 63 32.54 -7.82 -6.10
CA GLN A 63 33.71 -6.94 -5.92
C GLN A 63 34.82 -7.27 -6.95
N LEU A 64 35.10 -8.55 -7.20
CA LEU A 64 36.06 -8.96 -8.23
C LEU A 64 35.68 -8.41 -9.60
N ARG A 65 34.42 -8.58 -10.03
CA ARG A 65 33.94 -8.06 -11.32
C ARG A 65 34.02 -6.54 -11.40
N THR A 66 33.68 -5.85 -10.31
CA THR A 66 33.74 -4.39 -10.24
C THR A 66 35.17 -3.90 -10.31
N GLN A 67 36.11 -4.55 -9.61
CA GLN A 67 37.52 -4.23 -9.65
C GLN A 67 38.12 -4.49 -11.02
N ILE A 68 37.76 -5.59 -11.70
CA ILE A 68 38.14 -5.85 -13.09
C ILE A 68 37.65 -4.74 -14.02
N SER A 69 36.41 -4.27 -13.83
CA SER A 69 35.84 -3.19 -14.65
C SER A 69 36.57 -1.86 -14.43
N LEU A 70 36.83 -1.48 -13.18
CA LEU A 70 37.60 -0.29 -12.84
C LEU A 70 39.01 -0.34 -13.39
N ALA A 71 39.72 -1.46 -13.21
CA ALA A 71 41.08 -1.63 -13.70
C ALA A 71 41.16 -1.57 -15.26
N LYS A 72 40.13 -2.07 -15.94
CA LYS A 72 40.03 -1.91 -17.42
C LYS A 72 39.80 -0.46 -17.82
N ASP A 73 38.89 0.25 -17.14
CA ASP A 73 38.62 1.67 -17.45
C ASP A 73 39.82 2.55 -17.13
N GLU A 74 40.55 2.28 -16.05
CA GLU A 74 41.81 2.95 -15.68
C GLU A 74 42.89 2.71 -16.74
N ARG A 75 43.15 1.43 -17.10
CA ARG A 75 44.10 1.07 -18.13
C ARG A 75 43.77 1.75 -19.46
N ARG A 76 42.50 1.80 -19.82
CA ARG A 76 42.03 2.44 -21.05
C ARG A 76 42.21 3.96 -21.01
N SER A 77 41.95 4.60 -19.88
CA SER A 77 42.16 6.03 -19.66
C SER A 77 43.63 6.41 -19.78
N LEU A 78 44.53 5.58 -19.23
CA LEU A 78 45.99 5.74 -19.42
C LEU A 78 46.42 5.60 -20.88
N GLN A 79 45.85 4.62 -21.58
CA GLN A 79 46.13 4.44 -23.01
C GLN A 79 45.69 5.65 -23.85
N VAL A 80 44.50 6.21 -23.55
CA VAL A 80 44.00 7.42 -24.21
C VAL A 80 44.86 8.64 -23.89
N ALA A 81 45.25 8.84 -22.64
CA ALA A 81 46.12 9.95 -22.23
C ALA A 81 47.50 9.84 -22.91
N THR A 82 48.08 8.63 -22.94
CA THR A 82 49.35 8.35 -23.63
C THR A 82 49.24 8.63 -25.14
N ALA A 83 48.17 8.12 -25.80
CA ALA A 83 47.96 8.36 -27.23
C ALA A 83 47.78 9.85 -27.55
N LYS A 84 47.01 10.59 -26.73
CA LYS A 84 46.85 12.05 -26.88
C LYS A 84 48.19 12.79 -26.71
N GLY A 85 48.93 12.47 -25.63
CA GLY A 85 50.22 13.09 -25.36
C GLY A 85 51.29 12.80 -26.44
N LEU A 86 51.28 11.61 -27.03
CA LEU A 86 52.13 11.30 -28.17
C LEU A 86 51.71 12.05 -29.44
N ARG A 87 50.38 12.21 -29.64
CA ARG A 87 49.84 12.98 -30.79
C ARG A 87 50.21 14.47 -30.69
N GLU A 88 50.12 15.05 -29.52
CA GLU A 88 50.51 16.42 -29.21
C GLU A 88 52.01 16.65 -29.47
N LYS A 89 52.85 15.60 -29.26
CA LYS A 89 54.26 15.64 -29.59
C LYS A 89 54.57 15.44 -31.07
N GLY A 90 53.53 15.36 -31.92
CA GLY A 90 53.65 15.32 -33.39
C GLY A 90 53.82 13.92 -33.98
N TYR A 91 53.75 12.83 -33.20
CA TYR A 91 53.87 11.49 -33.72
C TYR A 91 52.66 11.14 -34.62
N SER A 92 52.91 10.38 -35.70
CA SER A 92 51.87 9.83 -36.57
C SER A 92 51.09 8.70 -35.86
N LEU A 93 49.91 8.34 -36.39
CA LEU A 93 49.09 7.28 -35.79
C LEU A 93 49.82 5.91 -35.81
N ASN A 94 50.62 5.62 -36.84
CA ASN A 94 51.41 4.38 -36.92
C ASN A 94 52.53 4.36 -35.85
N GLU A 95 53.28 5.46 -35.75
CA GLU A 95 54.32 5.59 -34.70
C GLU A 95 53.78 5.49 -33.30
N ILE A 96 52.56 6.01 -33.06
CA ILE A 96 51.87 5.87 -31.77
C ILE A 96 51.47 4.41 -31.56
N ALA A 97 50.95 3.72 -32.58
CA ALA A 97 50.61 2.31 -32.50
C ALA A 97 51.85 1.47 -32.14
N ASP A 98 52.97 1.67 -32.82
CA ASP A 98 54.21 0.98 -32.53
C ASP A 98 54.73 1.24 -31.10
N LYS A 99 54.73 2.50 -30.66
CA LYS A 99 55.18 2.90 -29.30
C LYS A 99 54.29 2.36 -28.19
N MET A 100 53.00 2.14 -28.48
CA MET A 100 52.04 1.61 -27.51
C MET A 100 51.84 0.09 -27.68
N GLY A 101 52.53 -0.58 -28.59
CA GLY A 101 52.43 -2.02 -28.79
C GLY A 101 51.14 -2.48 -29.47
N PHE A 102 50.49 -1.62 -30.27
CA PHE A 102 49.32 -1.99 -31.04
C PHE A 102 49.70 -2.48 -32.43
N SER A 103 48.96 -3.43 -32.97
CA SER A 103 49.19 -4.01 -34.26
C SER A 103 48.84 -3.12 -35.47
N ASN A 104 48.06 -2.04 -35.23
CA ASN A 104 47.61 -1.12 -36.27
C ASN A 104 47.17 0.24 -35.72
N ASP A 105 47.11 1.26 -36.63
CA ASP A 105 46.69 2.63 -36.31
C ASP A 105 45.19 2.76 -36.01
N SER A 106 44.39 1.79 -36.42
CA SER A 106 42.94 1.81 -36.13
C SER A 106 42.65 1.75 -34.63
N SER A 107 43.48 1.02 -33.86
CA SER A 107 43.41 0.98 -32.41
C SER A 107 43.68 2.35 -31.78
N VAL A 108 44.67 3.08 -32.33
CA VAL A 108 44.98 4.46 -31.86
C VAL A 108 43.86 5.43 -32.21
N ARG A 109 43.25 5.36 -33.41
CA ARG A 109 42.10 6.17 -33.78
C ARG A 109 40.93 5.91 -32.84
N SER A 110 40.68 4.66 -32.51
CA SER A 110 39.66 4.29 -31.53
C SER A 110 39.95 4.92 -30.18
N LEU A 111 41.19 4.88 -29.69
CA LEU A 111 41.58 5.52 -28.44
C LEU A 111 41.39 7.03 -28.44
N LEU A 112 41.78 7.70 -29.51
CA LEU A 112 41.66 9.15 -29.62
C LEU A 112 40.20 9.64 -29.72
N ASN A 113 39.29 8.79 -30.18
CA ASN A 113 37.85 9.06 -30.26
C ASN A 113 37.10 8.61 -28.99
N GLU A 114 37.75 8.04 -28.01
CA GLU A 114 37.09 7.42 -26.87
C GLU A 114 36.96 8.36 -25.68
N ASN A 115 35.76 8.34 -25.08
CA ASN A 115 35.44 9.08 -23.87
C ASN A 115 35.70 8.26 -22.58
N SER A 116 36.86 7.58 -22.49
CA SER A 116 37.15 6.78 -21.30
C SER A 116 37.38 7.61 -20.03
N GLU A 117 37.94 8.79 -20.15
CA GLU A 117 38.01 9.80 -19.10
C GLU A 117 36.61 10.17 -18.53
N LYS A 118 35.65 10.33 -19.47
CA LYS A 118 34.26 10.60 -19.12
C LYS A 118 33.63 9.49 -18.26
N ARG A 119 33.90 8.22 -18.61
CA ARG A 119 33.40 7.08 -17.83
C ARG A 119 33.90 7.05 -16.38
N MET A 120 35.19 7.35 -16.17
CA MET A 120 35.76 7.43 -14.83
C MET A 120 35.20 8.63 -14.04
N ASN A 121 35.06 9.79 -14.69
CA ASN A 121 34.49 10.99 -14.09
C ASN A 121 33.04 10.77 -13.67
N GLN A 122 32.24 10.03 -14.45
CA GLN A 122 30.88 9.65 -14.11
C GLN A 122 30.81 8.79 -12.83
N ALA A 123 31.75 7.83 -12.68
CA ALA A 123 31.80 7.01 -11.48
C ALA A 123 32.19 7.83 -10.24
N LYS A 124 33.15 8.77 -10.38
CA LYS A 124 33.55 9.71 -9.32
C LYS A 124 32.41 10.64 -8.94
N ALA A 125 31.77 11.29 -9.91
CA ALA A 125 30.65 12.19 -9.67
C ALA A 125 29.49 11.46 -8.96
N THR A 126 29.22 10.20 -9.32
CA THR A 126 28.23 9.37 -8.64
C THR A 126 28.67 9.07 -7.18
N ALA A 127 29.94 8.77 -6.95
CA ALA A 127 30.48 8.56 -5.60
C ALA A 127 30.39 9.85 -4.76
N ASP A 128 30.68 11.01 -5.36
CA ASP A 128 30.62 12.32 -4.69
C ASP A 128 29.19 12.66 -4.21
N ILE A 129 28.18 12.40 -5.04
CA ILE A 129 26.76 12.59 -4.63
C ILE A 129 26.42 11.64 -3.48
N ILE A 130 26.77 10.37 -3.56
CA ILE A 130 26.50 9.40 -2.50
C ILE A 130 27.23 9.82 -1.21
N ARG A 131 28.50 10.22 -1.30
CA ARG A 131 29.29 10.71 -0.15
C ARG A 131 28.65 11.94 0.51
N LYS A 132 28.16 12.88 -0.31
CA LYS A 132 27.44 14.06 0.18
C LYS A 132 26.19 13.65 0.95
N GLU A 133 25.38 12.79 0.37
CA GLU A 133 24.13 12.30 1.00
C GLU A 133 24.42 11.53 2.31
N ILE A 134 25.48 10.73 2.35
CA ILE A 134 25.90 10.03 3.60
C ILE A 134 26.28 11.04 4.69
N LYS A 135 27.00 12.11 4.33
CA LYS A 135 27.35 13.15 5.30
C LYS A 135 26.14 13.91 5.83
N GLU A 136 25.13 14.10 5.01
CA GLU A 136 23.91 14.84 5.36
C GLU A 136 22.88 13.96 6.10
N LYS A 137 22.73 12.70 5.68
CA LYS A 137 21.62 11.82 6.11
C LYS A 137 22.06 10.56 6.85
N GLY A 138 23.33 10.20 6.83
CA GLY A 138 23.83 8.97 7.42
C GLY A 138 23.73 7.77 6.47
N MET A 139 23.00 6.73 6.85
CA MET A 139 22.88 5.49 6.06
C MET A 139 21.97 5.66 4.84
N ILE A 140 22.43 5.14 3.67
CA ILE A 140 21.74 5.30 2.40
C ILE A 140 21.44 3.94 1.74
N ASP A 141 20.21 3.72 1.28
CA ASP A 141 19.86 2.56 0.45
C ASP A 141 20.48 2.68 -0.95
N VAL A 142 21.31 1.72 -1.30
CA VAL A 142 22.00 1.58 -2.60
C VAL A 142 21.70 0.22 -3.24
N GLY A 143 20.61 -0.40 -2.85
CA GLY A 143 20.18 -1.70 -3.36
C GLY A 143 19.67 -1.65 -4.81
N THR A 144 19.23 -2.80 -5.30
CA THR A 144 18.74 -2.98 -6.67
C THR A 144 17.70 -1.92 -7.04
N GLY A 145 17.87 -1.29 -8.20
CA GLY A 145 16.97 -0.28 -8.78
C GLY A 145 17.38 1.16 -8.48
N VAL A 146 18.25 1.41 -7.49
CA VAL A 146 18.75 2.77 -7.17
C VAL A 146 19.52 3.37 -8.36
N GLU A 147 20.22 2.54 -9.13
CA GLU A 147 20.90 2.97 -10.36
C GLU A 147 19.94 3.67 -11.34
N ARG A 148 18.69 3.25 -11.38
CA ARG A 148 17.68 3.81 -12.29
C ARG A 148 17.06 5.09 -11.74
N GLU A 149 16.83 5.15 -10.44
CA GLU A 149 16.38 6.38 -9.79
C GLU A 149 17.41 7.50 -9.95
N LEU A 150 18.70 7.15 -9.88
CA LEU A 150 19.78 8.09 -10.12
C LEU A 150 20.01 8.40 -11.62
N GLY A 151 19.45 7.61 -12.55
CA GLY A 151 19.71 7.74 -13.98
C GLY A 151 21.13 7.33 -14.40
N VAL A 152 21.73 6.38 -13.68
CA VAL A 152 23.06 5.83 -13.97
C VAL A 152 22.99 4.34 -14.29
N SER A 153 24.00 3.81 -14.99
CA SER A 153 24.08 2.37 -15.21
C SER A 153 24.42 1.63 -13.90
N LYS A 154 23.99 0.37 -13.79
CA LYS A 154 24.31 -0.48 -12.65
C LYS A 154 25.82 -0.63 -12.43
N GLU A 155 26.56 -0.67 -13.53
CA GLU A 155 28.02 -0.73 -13.50
C GLU A 155 28.61 0.53 -12.85
N LYS A 156 28.13 1.72 -13.22
CA LYS A 156 28.55 3.00 -12.62
C LYS A 156 28.24 3.09 -11.14
N LEU A 157 27.03 2.68 -10.72
CA LEU A 157 26.70 2.62 -9.31
C LEU A 157 27.65 1.68 -8.55
N ASN A 158 27.92 0.48 -9.07
CA ASN A 158 28.85 -0.45 -8.43
C ASN A 158 30.28 0.11 -8.37
N GLN A 159 30.75 0.78 -9.42
CA GLN A 159 32.06 1.45 -9.42
C GLN A 159 32.12 2.55 -8.36
N ALA A 160 31.09 3.39 -8.25
CA ALA A 160 30.99 4.44 -7.24
C ALA A 160 30.97 3.87 -5.81
N LEU A 161 30.21 2.80 -5.58
CA LEU A 161 30.18 2.13 -4.29
C LEU A 161 31.52 1.52 -3.92
N TYR A 162 32.22 0.91 -4.86
CA TYR A 162 33.53 0.35 -4.63
C TYR A 162 34.58 1.42 -4.29
N ILE A 163 34.53 2.58 -4.96
CA ILE A 163 35.35 3.74 -4.61
C ILE A 163 35.12 4.15 -3.15
N LEU A 164 33.85 4.25 -2.73
CA LEU A 164 33.50 4.62 -1.36
C LEU A 164 33.88 3.53 -0.34
N GLU A 165 33.76 2.23 -0.68
CA GLU A 165 34.25 1.13 0.18
C GLU A 165 35.75 1.25 0.43
N LEU A 166 36.55 1.60 -0.61
CA LEU A 166 38.00 1.86 -0.45
C LEU A 166 38.31 3.08 0.41
N GLU A 167 37.40 4.07 0.45
CA GLU A 167 37.50 5.24 1.32
C GLU A 167 37.04 4.95 2.78
N GLY A 168 36.60 3.73 3.07
CA GLY A 168 36.19 3.30 4.40
C GLY A 168 34.69 3.41 4.70
N TYR A 169 33.84 3.62 3.70
CA TYR A 169 32.37 3.57 3.83
C TYR A 169 31.87 2.15 3.66
N PRO A 170 31.46 1.46 4.76
CA PRO A 170 31.06 0.06 4.64
C PRO A 170 29.72 -0.09 3.92
N VAL A 171 29.58 -1.17 3.15
CA VAL A 171 28.34 -1.52 2.44
C VAL A 171 27.83 -2.86 2.97
N TYR A 172 26.66 -2.82 3.60
CA TYR A 172 26.06 -4.00 4.22
C TYR A 172 24.80 -4.44 3.45
N GLY A 173 24.57 -5.77 3.42
CA GLY A 173 23.33 -6.36 2.95
C GLY A 173 22.44 -6.76 4.10
N GLY A 174 21.13 -6.63 3.93
CA GLY A 174 20.14 -7.00 4.96
C GLY A 174 18.77 -7.27 4.36
N GLY A 175 17.76 -7.41 5.20
CA GLY A 175 16.38 -7.65 4.81
C GLY A 175 15.41 -6.75 5.57
N VAL A 176 14.62 -5.96 4.83
CA VAL A 176 13.52 -5.16 5.38
C VAL A 176 12.31 -6.05 5.56
N PRO A 177 11.73 -6.18 6.76
CA PRO A 177 10.50 -6.94 6.97
C PRO A 177 9.37 -6.42 6.09
N GLN A 178 8.63 -7.33 5.45
CA GLN A 178 7.45 -6.96 4.67
C GLN A 178 6.28 -6.69 5.61
N ALA A 179 5.76 -5.46 5.60
CA ALA A 179 4.72 -5.00 6.52
C ALA A 179 3.44 -5.86 6.47
N THR A 180 3.08 -6.38 5.29
CA THR A 180 1.86 -7.18 5.08
C THR A 180 2.09 -8.69 5.00
N ASN A 181 3.37 -9.14 4.97
CA ASN A 181 3.74 -10.57 4.88
C ASN A 181 4.68 -10.96 6.02
N PRO A 182 4.17 -11.27 7.22
CA PRO A 182 5.00 -11.63 8.37
C PRO A 182 5.98 -12.77 8.07
N GLY A 183 7.23 -12.60 8.46
CA GLY A 183 8.30 -13.56 8.23
C GLY A 183 8.99 -13.47 6.86
N LYS A 184 8.47 -12.67 5.92
CA LYS A 184 9.16 -12.36 4.66
C LYS A 184 9.93 -11.06 4.75
N GLN A 185 11.02 -10.98 4.00
CA GLN A 185 11.88 -9.79 3.93
C GLN A 185 12.13 -9.39 2.47
N THR A 186 12.33 -8.10 2.25
CA THR A 186 12.81 -7.55 0.99
C THR A 186 14.29 -7.19 1.15
N ASN A 187 15.14 -7.70 0.27
CA ASN A 187 16.59 -7.47 0.35
C ASN A 187 16.90 -5.96 0.21
N ILE A 188 17.76 -5.47 1.10
CA ILE A 188 18.29 -4.12 1.09
C ILE A 188 19.82 -4.17 1.00
N LYS A 189 20.45 -3.15 0.42
CA LYS A 189 21.89 -2.92 0.43
C LYS A 189 22.12 -1.48 0.87
N VAL A 190 22.85 -1.29 1.94
CA VAL A 190 23.00 0.02 2.59
C VAL A 190 24.48 0.40 2.63
N ILE A 191 24.80 1.59 2.14
CA ILE A 191 26.12 2.21 2.37
C ILE A 191 26.03 3.10 3.60
N CYS A 192 27.06 3.04 4.44
CA CYS A 192 27.03 3.63 5.78
C CYS A 192 28.25 4.54 6.01
N PRO A 193 28.17 5.49 6.96
CA PRO A 193 29.31 6.24 7.45
C PRO A 193 30.40 5.30 7.97
N PRO A 194 31.69 5.71 7.92
CA PRO A 194 32.77 4.95 8.53
C PRO A 194 32.50 4.66 10.02
N GLY A 195 32.81 3.44 10.46
CA GLY A 195 32.59 3.01 11.86
C GLY A 195 31.18 2.45 12.16
N THR A 196 30.24 2.43 11.20
CA THR A 196 28.92 1.81 11.36
C THR A 196 29.05 0.29 11.38
N GLU A 197 28.38 -0.38 12.33
CA GLU A 197 28.35 -1.84 12.42
C GLU A 197 27.20 -2.44 11.58
N HIS A 198 27.36 -3.71 11.16
CA HIS A 198 26.32 -4.39 10.37
C HIS A 198 24.92 -4.41 11.04
N LYS A 199 24.86 -4.46 12.38
CA LYS A 199 23.60 -4.45 13.12
C LYS A 199 22.83 -3.13 12.98
N ASP A 200 23.52 -2.03 12.74
CA ASP A 200 22.92 -0.69 12.70
C ASP A 200 22.00 -0.47 11.49
N ILE A 201 22.23 -1.20 10.38
CA ILE A 201 21.35 -1.09 9.20
C ILE A 201 19.93 -1.59 9.46
N TYR A 202 19.69 -2.32 10.54
CA TYR A 202 18.34 -2.79 10.92
C TYR A 202 17.52 -1.71 11.68
N ASN A 203 18.14 -0.58 12.01
CA ASN A 203 17.45 0.65 12.39
C ASN A 203 16.97 1.36 11.11
N PHE A 204 16.01 0.75 10.44
CA PHE A 204 15.57 1.15 9.09
C PHE A 204 15.06 2.59 9.01
N GLU A 205 14.59 3.18 10.09
CA GLU A 205 14.20 4.59 10.18
C GLU A 205 15.37 5.55 9.87
N ASN A 206 16.60 5.10 10.06
CA ASN A 206 17.82 5.85 9.77
C ASN A 206 18.39 5.55 8.37
N VAL A 207 17.71 4.72 7.58
CA VAL A 207 18.13 4.40 6.20
C VAL A 207 17.34 5.26 5.22
N HIS A 208 18.04 6.15 4.51
CA HIS A 208 17.47 7.14 3.62
C HIS A 208 17.61 6.74 2.14
N SER A 209 16.87 7.43 1.27
CA SER A 209 16.88 7.22 -0.17
C SER A 209 17.69 8.29 -0.89
N LEU A 210 18.28 7.93 -2.04
CA LEU A 210 18.96 8.83 -2.96
C LEU A 210 18.03 9.57 -3.94
N ARG A 211 16.73 9.36 -3.87
CA ARG A 211 15.73 9.83 -4.86
C ARG A 211 15.65 11.35 -5.08
N ASN A 212 16.25 12.14 -4.20
CA ASN A 212 16.23 13.60 -4.33
C ASN A 212 17.15 14.11 -5.45
N TYR A 213 17.93 13.25 -6.07
CA TYR A 213 18.83 13.58 -7.17
C TYR A 213 18.57 12.65 -8.35
N ILE A 214 18.68 13.19 -9.55
CA ILE A 214 18.56 12.44 -10.81
C ILE A 214 19.62 12.93 -11.82
N SER A 215 20.22 12.00 -12.54
CA SER A 215 21.10 12.24 -13.67
C SER A 215 20.42 11.86 -14.97
N TYR A 216 20.59 12.69 -15.99
CA TYR A 216 20.10 12.42 -17.36
C TYR A 216 21.23 12.07 -18.33
N ASP A 217 22.48 12.10 -17.88
CA ASP A 217 23.71 11.93 -18.64
C ASP A 217 24.61 10.81 -18.07
N ASN A 218 23.99 9.80 -17.47
CA ASN A 218 24.64 8.62 -16.87
C ASN A 218 25.69 8.97 -15.78
N GLY A 219 25.46 10.03 -15.02
CA GLY A 219 26.28 10.42 -13.88
C GLY A 219 27.29 11.54 -14.15
N ASP A 220 27.25 12.20 -15.32
CA ASP A 220 28.09 13.39 -15.56
C ASP A 220 27.62 14.58 -14.70
N SER A 221 26.29 14.73 -14.52
CA SER A 221 25.69 15.75 -13.68
C SER A 221 24.48 15.21 -12.92
N PHE A 222 24.19 15.85 -11.77
CA PHE A 222 23.03 15.53 -10.96
C PHE A 222 22.21 16.79 -10.66
N ARG A 223 20.89 16.68 -10.69
CA ARG A 223 19.93 17.74 -10.37
C ARG A 223 19.00 17.28 -9.27
N LYS A 224 18.51 18.23 -8.45
CA LYS A 224 17.42 17.92 -7.50
C LYS A 224 16.17 17.52 -8.27
N ALA A 225 15.49 16.49 -7.79
CA ALA A 225 14.29 15.97 -8.43
C ALA A 225 13.10 16.91 -8.26
N PHE A 226 12.88 17.47 -7.06
CA PHE A 226 11.77 18.41 -6.76
C PHE A 226 11.95 19.15 -5.42
N GLU A 227 11.18 20.22 -5.23
CA GLU A 227 11.05 20.96 -3.97
C GLU A 227 9.57 21.12 -3.63
N TYR A 228 9.16 20.75 -2.39
CA TYR A 228 7.80 20.95 -1.87
C TYR A 228 7.80 20.89 -0.31
N PRO A 229 6.68 21.18 0.39
CA PRO A 229 5.42 21.72 -0.10
C PRO A 229 5.45 23.25 -0.22
N GLN A 230 4.64 23.79 -1.14
CA GLN A 230 4.38 25.21 -1.24
C GLN A 230 3.32 25.63 -0.23
N SER A 231 3.38 26.90 0.22
CA SER A 231 2.50 27.43 1.26
C SER A 231 1.57 28.51 0.73
N LEU A 232 0.30 28.45 1.12
CA LEU A 232 -0.70 29.49 0.93
C LEU A 232 -0.50 30.58 2.00
N SER A 233 -0.58 31.85 1.63
CA SER A 233 -0.64 32.94 2.60
C SER A 233 -2.00 32.96 3.32
N SER A 234 -2.00 33.09 4.65
CA SER A 234 -3.23 33.21 5.46
C SER A 234 -4.08 34.44 5.10
N LYS A 235 -3.49 35.46 4.47
CA LYS A 235 -4.21 36.62 3.95
C LYS A 235 -5.23 36.29 2.85
N ARG A 236 -5.02 35.16 2.15
CA ARG A 236 -5.90 34.64 1.11
C ARG A 236 -6.93 33.65 1.63
N LEU A 237 -6.89 33.33 2.95
CA LEU A 237 -7.73 32.34 3.59
C LEU A 237 -8.79 32.99 4.48
N LYS A 238 -10.05 32.56 4.34
CA LYS A 238 -11.13 32.89 5.26
C LYS A 238 -11.64 31.61 5.94
N ILE A 239 -11.82 31.66 7.26
CA ILE A 239 -12.51 30.61 8.00
C ILE A 239 -14.00 30.96 8.04
N ARG A 240 -14.86 30.00 7.70
CA ARG A 240 -16.33 30.14 7.87
C ARG A 240 -16.72 29.26 9.04
N TYR A 241 -17.11 29.89 10.13
CA TYR A 241 -17.46 29.24 11.38
C TYR A 241 -18.90 28.68 11.35
N ALA A 242 -19.28 27.93 12.39
CA ALA A 242 -20.60 27.29 12.51
C ALA A 242 -21.74 28.28 12.33
N GLU A 243 -21.64 29.45 12.97
CA GLU A 243 -22.66 30.53 12.96
C GLU A 243 -22.79 31.17 11.56
N ASP A 244 -21.75 31.11 10.76
CA ASP A 244 -21.72 31.61 9.38
C ASP A 244 -22.16 30.57 8.34
N GLY A 245 -22.69 29.41 8.77
CA GLY A 245 -23.10 28.30 7.93
C GLY A 245 -21.95 27.32 7.61
N GLY A 246 -20.81 27.41 8.27
CA GLY A 246 -19.69 26.46 8.10
C GLY A 246 -20.05 25.04 8.54
N ILE A 247 -20.99 24.90 9.47
CA ILE A 247 -21.44 23.59 9.99
C ILE A 247 -22.08 22.70 8.90
N ASP A 248 -22.80 23.29 7.95
CA ASP A 248 -23.47 22.56 6.87
C ASP A 248 -22.48 21.99 5.84
N LYS A 249 -21.25 22.49 5.85
CA LYS A 249 -20.16 22.14 4.93
C LYS A 249 -18.87 21.77 5.68
N ASP A 250 -18.99 21.31 6.92
CA ASP A 250 -17.81 21.03 7.77
C ASP A 250 -16.78 20.12 7.08
N GLY A 251 -15.54 20.63 6.98
CA GLY A 251 -14.44 19.93 6.30
C GLY A 251 -14.29 20.25 4.81
N VAL A 252 -15.15 21.10 4.22
CA VAL A 252 -15.03 21.52 2.83
C VAL A 252 -14.13 22.76 2.68
N ILE A 253 -13.28 22.73 1.65
CA ILE A 253 -12.40 23.82 1.22
C ILE A 253 -12.94 24.38 -0.08
N GLU A 254 -13.51 25.59 -0.04
CA GLU A 254 -13.99 26.28 -1.23
C GLU A 254 -12.83 27.05 -1.89
N LEU A 255 -12.65 26.89 -3.19
CA LEU A 255 -11.57 27.48 -3.97
C LEU A 255 -12.11 28.45 -5.00
N ARG A 256 -11.45 29.63 -5.16
CA ARG A 256 -11.74 30.60 -6.21
C ARG A 256 -11.38 30.03 -7.59
N ARG A 257 -12.31 30.10 -8.54
CA ARG A 257 -12.05 29.70 -9.93
C ARG A 257 -11.03 30.62 -10.60
N GLY A 258 -10.22 30.03 -11.50
CA GLY A 258 -9.28 30.77 -12.32
C GLY A 258 -7.96 31.16 -11.65
N VAL A 259 -7.79 30.88 -10.38
CA VAL A 259 -6.53 31.11 -9.66
C VAL A 259 -5.60 29.90 -9.88
N LYS A 260 -4.45 30.13 -10.52
CA LYS A 260 -3.59 29.06 -11.05
C LYS A 260 -2.96 28.19 -9.97
N ASP A 261 -2.47 28.77 -8.88
CA ASP A 261 -1.74 28.04 -7.83
C ASP A 261 -2.65 27.20 -6.89
N ILE A 262 -3.97 27.38 -7.00
CA ILE A 262 -4.96 26.58 -6.27
C ILE A 262 -5.88 25.77 -7.21
N SER A 263 -5.48 25.59 -8.47
CA SER A 263 -6.29 24.85 -9.43
C SER A 263 -6.30 23.35 -9.13
N LEU A 264 -7.49 22.74 -9.24
CA LEU A 264 -7.67 21.29 -9.21
C LEU A 264 -7.47 20.63 -10.58
N GLY A 265 -7.11 21.42 -11.61
CA GLY A 265 -7.08 20.98 -13.01
C GLY A 265 -8.49 20.74 -13.54
N ASP A 266 -8.72 19.65 -14.25
CA ASP A 266 -10.02 19.27 -14.81
C ASP A 266 -11.01 18.68 -13.76
N SER A 267 -10.57 18.52 -12.52
CA SER A 267 -11.40 17.96 -11.45
C SER A 267 -12.30 19.02 -10.82
N HIS A 268 -13.57 18.69 -10.61
CA HIS A 268 -14.51 19.54 -9.87
C HIS A 268 -14.26 19.54 -8.37
N TYR A 269 -13.73 18.43 -7.82
CA TYR A 269 -13.44 18.23 -6.41
C TYR A 269 -12.18 17.36 -6.23
N ALA A 270 -11.52 17.49 -5.09
CA ALA A 270 -10.42 16.61 -4.70
C ALA A 270 -10.21 16.65 -3.17
N GLN A 271 -9.78 15.53 -2.58
CA GLN A 271 -9.28 15.56 -1.20
C GLN A 271 -7.87 16.13 -1.18
N VAL A 272 -7.67 17.21 -0.41
CA VAL A 272 -6.43 17.96 -0.45
C VAL A 272 -5.87 18.28 0.94
N ARG A 273 -4.58 18.62 0.95
CA ARG A 273 -3.90 19.32 2.03
C ARG A 273 -3.33 20.61 1.46
N ILE A 274 -3.49 21.71 2.16
CA ILE A 274 -2.93 23.01 1.81
C ILE A 274 -2.14 23.53 3.00
N MET A 275 -0.82 23.72 2.84
CA MET A 275 0.01 24.34 3.85
C MET A 275 -0.32 25.83 3.95
N VAL A 276 -0.38 26.38 5.15
CA VAL A 276 -0.67 27.79 5.43
C VAL A 276 0.48 28.39 6.23
N ASP A 277 1.06 29.46 5.70
CA ASP A 277 2.18 30.23 6.30
C ASP A 277 3.35 29.34 6.79
N GLY A 278 3.53 28.17 6.20
CA GLY A 278 4.60 27.23 6.53
C GLY A 278 4.51 26.54 7.89
N THR A 279 3.44 26.76 8.65
CA THR A 279 3.32 26.32 10.06
C THR A 279 2.12 25.42 10.33
N HIS A 280 1.05 25.60 9.58
CA HIS A 280 -0.21 24.86 9.72
C HIS A 280 -0.70 24.37 8.36
N TYR A 281 -1.73 23.52 8.36
CA TYR A 281 -2.34 23.07 7.12
C TYR A 281 -3.85 22.85 7.26
N LEU A 282 -4.53 23.04 6.12
CA LEU A 282 -5.93 22.64 5.92
C LEU A 282 -5.98 21.19 5.48
N LYS A 283 -7.02 20.48 5.91
CA LYS A 283 -7.38 19.15 5.43
C LYS A 283 -8.87 19.16 5.05
N GLY A 284 -9.23 18.70 3.86
CA GLY A 284 -10.63 18.60 3.49
C GLY A 284 -10.86 18.23 2.03
N MET A 285 -12.14 18.21 1.65
CA MET A 285 -12.57 18.13 0.26
C MET A 285 -12.57 19.53 -0.36
N ALA A 286 -11.74 19.73 -1.37
CA ALA A 286 -11.73 20.99 -2.13
C ALA A 286 -12.78 20.94 -3.23
N VAL A 287 -13.53 22.03 -3.36
CA VAL A 287 -14.51 22.29 -4.41
C VAL A 287 -14.39 23.72 -4.90
N TYR A 288 -14.79 24.00 -6.12
CA TYR A 288 -14.84 25.40 -6.60
C TYR A 288 -16.08 26.12 -6.10
N SER A 289 -15.94 27.42 -5.80
CA SER A 289 -17.04 28.32 -5.42
C SER A 289 -16.94 29.63 -6.20
N ASP A 290 -18.10 30.10 -6.66
CA ASP A 290 -18.20 31.39 -7.37
C ASP A 290 -18.50 32.55 -6.40
N ASN A 291 -18.86 32.25 -5.14
CA ASN A 291 -19.19 33.22 -4.10
C ASN A 291 -17.98 33.45 -3.17
N MET A 292 -16.90 34.02 -3.72
CA MET A 292 -15.68 34.29 -2.98
C MET A 292 -15.56 35.80 -2.68
N PRO A 293 -15.36 36.22 -1.40
CA PRO A 293 -15.11 37.63 -1.05
C PRO A 293 -13.84 38.14 -1.72
N ASP A 294 -13.74 39.46 -1.94
CA ASP A 294 -12.57 40.08 -2.51
C ASP A 294 -11.32 39.78 -1.66
N GLY A 295 -10.22 39.46 -2.33
CA GLY A 295 -8.94 39.10 -1.70
C GLY A 295 -8.88 37.74 -1.03
N VAL A 296 -9.98 36.99 -1.00
CA VAL A 296 -10.05 35.63 -0.44
C VAL A 296 -10.09 34.62 -1.58
N ASP A 297 -9.12 33.73 -1.62
CA ASP A 297 -9.05 32.66 -2.64
C ASP A 297 -9.43 31.29 -2.10
N VAL A 298 -9.39 31.12 -0.78
CA VAL A 298 -9.73 29.86 -0.09
C VAL A 298 -10.67 30.15 1.08
N ILE A 299 -11.78 29.43 1.18
CA ILE A 299 -12.65 29.39 2.36
C ILE A 299 -12.61 28.01 2.95
N PHE A 300 -12.30 27.91 4.24
CA PHE A 300 -12.38 26.66 4.99
C PHE A 300 -13.62 26.65 5.89
N ASN A 301 -14.51 25.70 5.69
CA ASN A 301 -15.73 25.52 6.46
C ASN A 301 -15.46 24.64 7.67
N THR A 302 -15.98 25.05 8.84
CA THR A 302 -15.76 24.31 10.09
C THR A 302 -17.01 24.35 10.99
N ASN A 303 -17.18 23.32 11.80
CA ASN A 303 -18.19 23.25 12.85
C ASN A 303 -17.77 23.96 14.15
N LYS A 304 -16.61 24.59 14.19
CA LYS A 304 -16.15 25.36 15.34
C LYS A 304 -16.85 26.72 15.41
N HIS A 305 -16.99 27.23 16.64
CA HIS A 305 -17.65 28.51 16.91
C HIS A 305 -16.76 29.69 16.56
N SER A 306 -17.40 30.81 16.22
CA SER A 306 -16.74 32.11 16.03
C SER A 306 -15.94 32.50 17.27
N GLY A 307 -14.76 33.12 17.06
CA GLY A 307 -13.82 33.38 18.14
C GLY A 307 -12.79 32.28 18.39
N THR A 308 -12.95 31.07 17.83
CA THR A 308 -11.87 30.08 17.81
C THR A 308 -10.70 30.61 17.00
N PRO A 309 -9.49 30.74 17.57
CA PRO A 309 -8.33 31.23 16.83
C PRO A 309 -8.02 30.38 15.59
N THR A 310 -7.65 31.01 14.49
CA THR A 310 -7.34 30.32 13.21
C THR A 310 -6.33 29.18 13.41
N LYS A 311 -5.32 29.38 14.24
CA LYS A 311 -4.32 28.33 14.59
C LYS A 311 -4.91 27.10 15.26
N ASP A 312 -6.08 27.23 15.92
CA ASP A 312 -6.74 26.11 16.60
C ASP A 312 -7.80 25.45 15.69
N VAL A 313 -8.18 26.11 14.59
CA VAL A 313 -9.00 25.55 13.50
C VAL A 313 -8.12 24.72 12.57
N LEU A 314 -6.92 25.21 12.24
CA LEU A 314 -5.96 24.54 11.38
C LEU A 314 -5.18 23.45 12.13
N LYS A 315 -4.63 22.49 11.37
CA LYS A 315 -3.74 21.48 11.94
C LYS A 315 -2.29 21.94 11.86
N LYS A 316 -1.55 21.82 12.97
CA LYS A 316 -0.11 22.11 12.99
C LYS A 316 0.64 21.09 12.13
N ILE A 317 1.60 21.55 11.33
CA ILE A 317 2.50 20.65 10.58
C ILE A 317 3.35 19.82 11.54
N LYS A 318 3.69 18.60 11.09
CA LYS A 318 4.60 17.71 11.82
C LYS A 318 6.05 18.15 11.56
N ASP A 319 6.90 17.92 12.55
CA ASP A 319 8.35 18.11 12.44
C ASP A 319 8.97 16.90 11.71
N ASP A 320 8.52 16.67 10.49
CA ASP A 320 8.96 15.62 9.59
C ASP A 320 8.95 16.18 8.15
N PRO A 321 10.12 16.52 7.59
CA PRO A 321 10.20 17.08 6.23
C PRO A 321 9.61 16.17 5.13
N ASN A 322 9.59 14.86 5.36
CA ASN A 322 9.02 13.90 4.41
C ASN A 322 7.50 13.73 4.60
N ASN A 323 6.95 14.16 5.72
CA ASN A 323 5.55 13.95 6.08
C ASN A 323 4.96 15.10 6.92
N PRO A 324 5.04 16.35 6.44
CA PRO A 324 4.65 17.53 7.23
C PRO A 324 3.16 17.56 7.59
N PHE A 325 2.33 16.84 6.85
CA PHE A 325 0.88 16.74 7.07
C PHE A 325 0.44 15.55 7.94
N GLY A 326 1.38 14.80 8.53
CA GLY A 326 1.07 13.58 9.28
C GLY A 326 0.42 12.47 8.45
N SER A 327 0.37 12.66 7.13
CA SER A 327 -0.02 11.67 6.13
C SER A 327 0.89 11.84 4.93
N LEU A 328 1.25 10.74 4.30
CA LEU A 328 2.22 10.73 3.23
C LEU A 328 1.72 11.55 2.03
N ILE A 329 2.58 12.41 1.50
CA ILE A 329 2.36 13.19 0.30
C ILE A 329 2.75 12.31 -0.89
N LYS A 330 2.02 12.41 -2.02
CA LYS A 330 2.42 11.75 -3.26
C LYS A 330 3.81 12.22 -3.68
N GLU A 331 4.58 11.35 -4.32
CA GLU A 331 5.78 11.77 -5.03
C GLU A 331 5.43 12.92 -5.98
N HIS A 332 6.29 13.90 -6.10
CA HIS A 332 5.99 15.23 -6.67
C HIS A 332 4.91 16.01 -5.90
N GLY A 333 4.75 15.68 -4.60
CA GLY A 333 3.89 16.39 -3.67
C GLY A 333 2.39 16.25 -3.91
N GLY A 334 1.96 15.46 -4.87
CA GLY A 334 0.59 15.52 -5.35
C GLY A 334 0.23 16.90 -5.90
N GLN A 335 1.23 17.78 -6.01
CA GLN A 335 1.15 19.13 -6.56
C GLN A 335 1.23 19.08 -8.07
N SER A 336 0.48 19.95 -8.73
CA SER A 336 0.58 20.17 -10.17
C SER A 336 1.46 21.37 -10.47
N TYR A 337 2.12 21.35 -11.60
CA TYR A 337 2.78 22.53 -12.15
C TYR A 337 1.76 23.40 -12.89
N TYR A 338 1.94 24.70 -12.83
CA TYR A 338 1.21 25.67 -13.65
C TYR A 338 2.16 26.66 -14.33
N ASP A 339 1.78 27.15 -15.50
CA ASP A 339 2.59 28.12 -16.27
C ASP A 339 2.71 29.44 -15.50
N ASP A 340 3.94 29.77 -15.12
CA ASP A 340 4.32 30.98 -14.39
C ASP A 340 5.58 31.58 -15.00
N PRO A 341 5.52 32.77 -15.58
CA PRO A 341 6.70 33.42 -16.18
C PRO A 341 7.87 33.60 -15.21
N ASN A 342 7.58 33.71 -13.90
CA ASN A 342 8.56 33.84 -12.83
C ASN A 342 8.91 32.50 -12.16
N GLY A 343 8.40 31.40 -12.70
CA GLY A 343 8.55 30.08 -12.14
C GLY A 343 10.02 29.61 -12.12
N LYS A 344 10.31 28.78 -11.09
CA LYS A 344 11.64 28.19 -10.91
C LYS A 344 11.91 26.97 -11.79
N TYR A 345 10.87 26.36 -12.30
CA TYR A 345 10.94 25.13 -13.12
C TYR A 345 10.79 25.48 -14.58
N THR A 346 11.38 24.66 -15.45
CA THR A 346 11.19 24.75 -16.90
C THR A 346 10.64 23.42 -17.38
N ASP A 347 9.48 23.47 -18.03
CA ASP A 347 8.89 22.29 -18.64
C ASP A 347 9.79 21.80 -19.78
N PRO A 348 10.33 20.57 -19.73
CA PRO A 348 11.27 20.06 -20.73
C PRO A 348 10.62 19.86 -22.11
N LEU A 349 9.29 19.77 -22.18
CA LEU A 349 8.55 19.56 -23.44
C LEU A 349 8.19 20.88 -24.13
N THR A 350 7.76 21.86 -23.34
CA THR A 350 7.25 23.15 -23.87
C THR A 350 8.23 24.30 -23.74
N GLY A 351 9.28 24.16 -22.91
CA GLY A 351 10.23 25.22 -22.58
C GLY A 351 9.66 26.34 -21.72
N LYS A 352 8.40 26.26 -21.27
CA LYS A 352 7.76 27.28 -20.46
C LYS A 352 8.22 27.21 -19.00
N LYS A 353 8.31 28.37 -18.37
CA LYS A 353 8.53 28.45 -16.93
C LYS A 353 7.27 28.09 -16.16
N GLN A 354 7.45 27.37 -15.06
CA GLN A 354 6.38 26.83 -14.22
C GLN A 354 6.68 26.98 -12.72
N SER A 355 5.63 27.06 -11.94
CA SER A 355 5.65 26.98 -10.48
C SER A 355 4.79 25.82 -9.97
N LEU A 356 5.05 25.36 -8.74
CA LEU A 356 4.25 24.34 -8.09
C LEU A 356 3.01 24.95 -7.45
N SER A 357 1.86 24.30 -7.61
CA SER A 357 0.61 24.59 -6.91
C SER A 357 0.77 24.45 -5.39
N VAL A 358 -0.02 25.16 -4.60
CA VAL A 358 -0.11 24.97 -3.13
C VAL A 358 -1.02 23.78 -2.77
N ILE A 359 -1.74 23.21 -3.73
CA ILE A 359 -2.62 22.08 -3.56
C ILE A 359 -1.80 20.77 -3.50
N ASN A 360 -1.89 20.06 -2.39
CA ASN A 360 -1.37 18.70 -2.27
C ASN A 360 -2.54 17.72 -2.33
N LYS A 361 -2.73 17.08 -3.48
CA LYS A 361 -3.76 16.05 -3.64
C LYS A 361 -3.37 14.82 -2.83
N ARG A 362 -4.31 14.33 -2.03
CA ARG A 362 -4.08 13.11 -1.26
C ARG A 362 -4.25 11.88 -2.15
N ALA A 363 -3.52 10.82 -1.83
CA ALA A 363 -3.83 9.49 -2.31
C ALA A 363 -5.09 8.97 -1.63
N GLU A 364 -5.82 8.12 -2.29
CA GLU A 364 -6.97 7.42 -1.72
C GLU A 364 -6.57 6.68 -0.43
N GLU A 365 -7.39 6.80 0.62
CA GLU A 365 -7.15 6.14 1.92
C GLU A 365 -7.47 4.64 1.91
N GLY A 366 -8.00 4.11 0.81
CA GLY A 366 -8.40 2.73 0.68
C GLY A 366 -8.51 2.25 -0.76
N ASP A 367 -8.62 0.96 -0.91
CA ASP A 367 -8.88 0.34 -2.21
C ASP A 367 -10.41 0.26 -2.45
N TRP A 368 -11.00 1.39 -2.84
CA TRP A 368 -12.45 1.50 -3.05
C TRP A 368 -12.93 0.60 -4.20
N GLY A 369 -12.10 0.40 -5.20
CA GLY A 369 -12.36 -0.53 -6.29
C GLY A 369 -12.52 -1.96 -5.78
N GLU A 370 -11.64 -2.41 -4.86
CA GLU A 370 -11.77 -3.73 -4.24
C GLU A 370 -12.90 -3.80 -3.21
N TRP A 371 -13.15 -2.73 -2.45
CA TRP A 371 -14.24 -2.70 -1.47
C TRP A 371 -15.61 -2.75 -2.13
N SER A 372 -15.76 -2.19 -3.32
CA SER A 372 -17.02 -2.26 -4.09
C SER A 372 -17.34 -3.66 -4.60
N LYS A 373 -16.34 -4.59 -4.65
CA LYS A 373 -16.53 -5.95 -5.17
C LYS A 373 -17.11 -6.95 -4.17
N SER A 374 -17.30 -6.57 -2.92
CA SER A 374 -17.81 -7.47 -1.87
C SER A 374 -18.74 -6.77 -0.89
N LEU A 375 -19.54 -7.56 -0.16
CA LEU A 375 -20.36 -7.09 0.95
C LEU A 375 -19.75 -7.54 2.29
N SER A 376 -19.76 -6.62 3.28
CA SER A 376 -19.35 -6.96 4.63
C SER A 376 -20.40 -7.81 5.35
N SER A 377 -19.95 -8.70 6.22
CA SER A 377 -20.84 -9.47 7.11
C SER A 377 -21.60 -8.57 8.09
N GLN A 378 -21.02 -7.43 8.48
CA GLN A 378 -21.65 -6.45 9.36
C GLN A 378 -22.95 -5.87 8.77
N PHE A 379 -22.96 -5.58 7.47
CA PHE A 379 -24.18 -5.11 6.82
C PHE A 379 -25.12 -6.26 6.48
N LEU A 380 -24.61 -7.29 5.80
CA LEU A 380 -25.43 -8.35 5.25
C LEU A 380 -26.15 -9.16 6.34
N SER A 381 -25.52 -9.39 7.49
CA SER A 381 -26.11 -10.13 8.61
C SER A 381 -27.39 -9.48 9.17
N LYS A 382 -27.56 -8.20 8.97
CA LYS A 382 -28.74 -7.42 9.42
C LYS A 382 -29.86 -7.35 8.35
N GLN A 383 -29.67 -8.04 7.24
CA GLN A 383 -30.61 -8.09 6.11
C GLN A 383 -31.44 -9.38 6.15
N SER A 384 -32.41 -9.50 5.23
CA SER A 384 -33.25 -10.71 5.14
C SER A 384 -32.44 -11.96 4.84
N LEU A 385 -32.84 -13.10 5.40
CA LEU A 385 -32.20 -14.41 5.16
C LEU A 385 -32.12 -14.73 3.66
N SER A 386 -33.14 -14.38 2.89
CA SER A 386 -33.14 -14.56 1.44
C SER A 386 -32.00 -13.82 0.74
N LEU A 387 -31.74 -12.57 1.13
CA LEU A 387 -30.63 -11.77 0.58
C LEU A 387 -29.27 -12.34 1.01
N ILE A 388 -29.13 -12.74 2.27
CA ILE A 388 -27.93 -13.38 2.82
C ILE A 388 -27.59 -14.64 2.01
N THR A 389 -28.52 -15.59 1.96
CA THR A 389 -28.32 -16.88 1.27
C THR A 389 -27.96 -16.67 -0.21
N LYS A 390 -28.64 -15.72 -0.86
CA LYS A 390 -28.38 -15.41 -2.26
C LYS A 390 -26.95 -14.88 -2.48
N GLN A 391 -26.51 -13.90 -1.71
CA GLN A 391 -25.20 -13.29 -1.91
C GLN A 391 -24.03 -14.19 -1.49
N LEU A 392 -24.22 -14.99 -0.45
CA LEU A 392 -23.25 -16.04 -0.08
C LEU A 392 -23.20 -17.16 -1.13
N GLY A 393 -24.36 -17.57 -1.67
CA GLY A 393 -24.45 -18.56 -2.76
C GLY A 393 -23.74 -18.10 -4.03
N LEU A 394 -23.90 -16.82 -4.38
CA LEU A 394 -23.18 -16.21 -5.50
C LEU A 394 -21.66 -16.22 -5.27
N ALA A 395 -21.20 -15.86 -4.07
CA ALA A 395 -19.76 -15.91 -3.75
C ALA A 395 -19.18 -17.33 -3.78
N LYS A 396 -19.94 -18.35 -3.33
CA LYS A 396 -19.53 -19.76 -3.45
C LYS A 396 -19.38 -20.19 -4.91
N ALA A 397 -20.36 -19.84 -5.76
CA ALA A 397 -20.32 -20.17 -7.18
C ALA A 397 -19.17 -19.48 -7.92
N ASP A 398 -18.85 -18.22 -7.58
CA ASP A 398 -17.69 -17.52 -8.13
C ASP A 398 -16.38 -18.20 -7.79
N LYS A 399 -16.20 -18.59 -6.53
CA LYS A 399 -14.98 -19.28 -6.08
C LYS A 399 -14.85 -20.67 -6.66
N GLN A 400 -15.94 -21.42 -6.82
CA GLN A 400 -15.92 -22.71 -7.51
C GLN A 400 -15.52 -22.54 -8.98
N SER A 401 -16.10 -21.57 -9.67
CA SER A 401 -15.76 -21.29 -11.08
C SER A 401 -14.29 -20.88 -11.23
N GLU A 402 -13.78 -20.05 -10.33
CA GLU A 402 -12.38 -19.65 -10.32
C GLU A 402 -11.44 -20.85 -10.12
N PHE A 403 -11.79 -21.78 -9.21
CA PHE A 403 -11.03 -23.00 -8.99
C PHE A 403 -10.98 -23.88 -10.25
N ASP A 404 -12.14 -24.12 -10.88
CA ASP A 404 -12.26 -24.93 -12.09
C ASP A 404 -11.43 -24.36 -13.24
N GLU A 405 -11.43 -23.03 -13.41
CA GLU A 405 -10.58 -22.34 -14.39
C GLU A 405 -9.11 -22.53 -14.12
N ILE A 406 -8.66 -22.34 -12.88
CA ILE A 406 -7.25 -22.52 -12.53
C ILE A 406 -6.82 -23.95 -12.78
N CYS A 407 -7.67 -24.94 -12.48
CA CYS A 407 -7.41 -26.36 -12.73
C CYS A 407 -7.23 -26.68 -14.22
N SER A 408 -7.91 -25.93 -15.10
CA SER A 408 -7.82 -26.11 -16.57
C SER A 408 -6.56 -25.53 -17.21
N LEU A 409 -5.75 -24.76 -16.48
CA LEU A 409 -4.57 -24.08 -17.03
C LEU A 409 -3.50 -25.05 -17.51
N THR A 410 -2.89 -24.73 -18.66
CA THR A 410 -1.90 -25.59 -19.34
C THR A 410 -0.48 -25.45 -18.79
N ASN A 411 -0.14 -24.31 -18.17
CA ASN A 411 1.21 -24.07 -17.62
C ASN A 411 1.27 -24.46 -16.13
N PRO A 412 2.03 -25.50 -15.73
CA PRO A 412 2.08 -25.98 -14.35
C PRO A 412 2.57 -24.94 -13.35
N THR A 413 3.56 -24.11 -13.71
CA THR A 413 4.10 -23.07 -12.80
C THR A 413 3.07 -21.97 -12.55
N VAL A 414 2.37 -21.54 -13.61
CA VAL A 414 1.25 -20.58 -13.50
C VAL A 414 0.13 -21.20 -12.66
N LYS A 415 -0.28 -22.44 -12.97
CA LYS A 415 -1.31 -23.16 -12.22
C LYS A 415 -0.98 -23.23 -10.73
N LYS A 416 0.24 -23.66 -10.35
CA LYS A 416 0.68 -23.70 -8.95
C LYS A 416 0.63 -22.35 -8.26
N THR A 417 1.10 -21.30 -8.93
CA THR A 417 1.13 -19.93 -8.37
C THR A 417 -0.30 -19.47 -8.07
N LEU A 418 -1.22 -19.69 -9.01
CA LEU A 418 -2.62 -19.30 -8.86
C LEU A 418 -3.36 -20.15 -7.83
N LEU A 419 -3.13 -21.47 -7.79
CA LEU A 419 -3.72 -22.36 -6.77
C LEU A 419 -3.30 -21.97 -5.35
N LYS A 420 -2.04 -21.57 -5.17
CA LYS A 420 -1.55 -21.09 -3.88
C LYS A 420 -2.26 -19.80 -3.45
N SER A 421 -2.33 -18.81 -4.34
CA SER A 421 -3.03 -17.55 -4.06
C SER A 421 -4.51 -17.80 -3.78
N PHE A 422 -5.15 -18.63 -4.59
CA PHE A 422 -6.54 -19.01 -4.44
C PHE A 422 -6.85 -19.69 -3.09
N ALA A 423 -5.98 -20.61 -2.64
CA ALA A 423 -6.13 -21.25 -1.33
C ALA A 423 -6.04 -20.23 -0.18
N ASP A 424 -5.06 -19.32 -0.26
CA ASP A 424 -4.89 -18.25 0.74
C ASP A 424 -6.11 -17.30 0.75
N ASP A 425 -6.66 -16.99 -0.44
CA ASP A 425 -7.85 -16.14 -0.60
C ASP A 425 -9.12 -16.82 -0.05
N CYS A 426 -9.27 -18.11 -0.27
CA CYS A 426 -10.39 -18.88 0.29
C CYS A 426 -10.32 -18.99 1.82
N ASP A 427 -9.13 -19.22 2.39
CA ASP A 427 -8.95 -19.17 3.86
C ASP A 427 -9.29 -17.80 4.44
N ALA A 428 -8.85 -16.74 3.77
CA ALA A 428 -9.20 -15.38 4.16
C ALA A 428 -10.70 -15.11 4.03
N ALA A 429 -11.35 -15.61 2.97
CA ALA A 429 -12.79 -15.46 2.77
C ALA A 429 -13.61 -16.18 3.86
N ALA A 430 -13.17 -17.36 4.30
CA ALA A 430 -13.81 -18.07 5.42
C ALA A 430 -13.75 -17.27 6.72
N VAL A 431 -12.61 -16.62 7.02
CA VAL A 431 -12.45 -15.79 8.23
C VAL A 431 -13.22 -14.46 8.13
N HIS A 432 -13.17 -13.81 6.96
CA HIS A 432 -13.76 -12.49 6.77
C HIS A 432 -15.25 -12.50 6.44
N LEU A 433 -15.79 -13.65 6.04
CA LEU A 433 -17.22 -13.83 5.70
C LEU A 433 -17.72 -12.81 4.67
N LYS A 434 -16.91 -12.54 3.64
CA LYS A 434 -17.26 -11.59 2.58
C LYS A 434 -18.20 -12.24 1.57
N ALA A 435 -19.35 -11.61 1.32
CA ALA A 435 -20.32 -12.04 0.32
C ALA A 435 -20.10 -11.31 -1.02
N ALA A 436 -20.73 -11.81 -2.09
CA ALA A 436 -20.73 -11.15 -3.38
C ALA A 436 -21.39 -9.76 -3.31
N ALA A 437 -20.85 -8.82 -4.08
CA ALA A 437 -21.40 -7.46 -4.20
C ALA A 437 -22.85 -7.47 -4.71
N LEU A 438 -23.59 -6.44 -4.36
CA LEU A 438 -24.91 -6.18 -4.93
C LEU A 438 -24.79 -5.49 -6.30
N PRO A 439 -25.80 -5.63 -7.17
CA PRO A 439 -25.80 -4.98 -8.49
C PRO A 439 -25.60 -3.46 -8.37
N ARG A 440 -24.65 -2.93 -9.14
CA ARG A 440 -24.36 -1.50 -9.24
C ARG A 440 -24.01 -0.84 -7.90
N GLN A 441 -23.56 -1.61 -6.89
CA GLN A 441 -22.99 -0.99 -5.69
C GLN A 441 -21.67 -0.30 -6.00
N SER A 442 -21.43 0.85 -5.40
CA SER A 442 -20.17 1.58 -5.52
C SER A 442 -19.81 2.30 -4.22
N TYR A 443 -18.51 2.55 -4.00
CA TYR A 443 -18.07 3.45 -2.95
C TYR A 443 -17.95 4.85 -3.51
N GLN A 444 -18.51 5.84 -2.79
CA GLN A 444 -18.59 7.24 -3.21
C GLN A 444 -18.20 8.15 -2.05
N VAL A 445 -17.42 9.18 -2.33
CA VAL A 445 -17.19 10.28 -1.39
C VAL A 445 -18.46 11.11 -1.25
N ILE A 446 -18.76 11.55 -0.04
CA ILE A 446 -19.89 12.45 0.22
C ILE A 446 -19.46 13.90 0.16
N LEU A 447 -20.25 14.73 -0.51
CA LEU A 447 -20.09 16.19 -0.57
C LEU A 447 -21.40 16.88 -0.12
N PRO A 448 -21.31 18.04 0.54
CA PRO A 448 -22.51 18.71 1.04
C PRO A 448 -23.27 19.41 -0.07
N LEU A 449 -24.55 19.17 -0.13
CA LEU A 449 -25.51 19.90 -0.95
C LEU A 449 -26.70 20.34 -0.06
N PRO A 450 -26.63 21.50 0.60
CA PRO A 450 -27.67 21.98 1.51
C PRO A 450 -29.05 22.14 0.88
N SER A 451 -29.13 22.35 -0.43
CA SER A 451 -30.42 22.48 -1.16
C SER A 451 -31.19 21.17 -1.35
N LEU A 452 -30.59 20.01 -1.03
CA LEU A 452 -31.28 18.71 -1.10
C LEU A 452 -32.27 18.57 0.06
N LYS A 453 -33.39 17.94 -0.20
CA LYS A 453 -34.33 17.50 0.84
C LYS A 453 -33.76 16.27 1.57
N ASP A 454 -34.25 16.00 2.78
CA ASP A 454 -33.80 14.89 3.63
C ASP A 454 -34.04 13.49 3.01
N ASN A 455 -34.88 13.39 2.00
CA ASN A 455 -35.15 12.15 1.26
C ASN A 455 -34.47 12.10 -0.11
N GLU A 456 -33.56 13.04 -0.41
CA GLU A 456 -32.92 13.16 -1.73
C GLU A 456 -31.39 13.00 -1.65
N VAL A 457 -30.80 12.58 -2.77
CA VAL A 457 -29.37 12.50 -3.02
C VAL A 457 -29.07 12.91 -4.45
N TYR A 458 -27.99 13.66 -4.67
CA TYR A 458 -27.45 13.93 -5.99
C TYR A 458 -26.44 12.83 -6.35
N ALA A 459 -26.77 11.97 -7.32
CA ALA A 459 -25.96 10.79 -7.65
C ALA A 459 -26.05 10.46 -9.15
N PRO A 460 -25.34 11.19 -10.04
CA PRO A 460 -25.48 11.04 -11.50
C PRO A 460 -25.12 9.66 -12.06
N ASN A 461 -24.38 8.84 -11.33
CA ASN A 461 -24.12 7.43 -11.71
C ASN A 461 -25.38 6.55 -11.64
N TYR A 462 -26.46 7.07 -11.09
CA TYR A 462 -27.77 6.40 -10.96
C TYR A 462 -28.84 7.20 -11.68
N LYS A 463 -29.94 6.54 -12.06
CA LYS A 463 -31.03 7.19 -12.80
C LYS A 463 -31.76 8.19 -11.92
N ASP A 464 -32.13 9.34 -12.51
CA ASP A 464 -32.98 10.31 -11.82
C ASP A 464 -34.29 9.64 -11.35
N GLY A 465 -34.67 9.88 -10.11
CA GLY A 465 -35.81 9.23 -9.46
C GLY A 465 -35.58 7.80 -8.96
N GLU A 466 -34.42 7.18 -9.20
CA GLU A 466 -34.09 5.88 -8.65
C GLU A 466 -33.87 5.97 -7.11
N THR A 467 -34.08 4.87 -6.42
CA THR A 467 -33.88 4.80 -4.96
C THR A 467 -32.57 4.11 -4.65
N VAL A 468 -31.78 4.71 -3.77
CA VAL A 468 -30.49 4.17 -3.33
C VAL A 468 -30.41 4.11 -1.81
N ALA A 469 -29.74 3.09 -1.29
CA ALA A 469 -29.32 2.99 0.12
C ALA A 469 -27.89 3.49 0.26
N LEU A 470 -27.63 4.27 1.32
CA LEU A 470 -26.29 4.71 1.71
C LEU A 470 -25.85 3.98 2.96
N ILE A 471 -24.61 3.47 2.97
CA ILE A 471 -24.05 2.69 4.08
C ILE A 471 -22.64 3.16 4.37
N ARG A 472 -22.41 3.68 5.58
CA ARG A 472 -21.07 4.00 6.08
C ARG A 472 -20.65 2.94 7.10
N TYR A 473 -19.38 2.52 7.05
CA TYR A 473 -18.83 1.55 7.99
C TYR A 473 -17.90 2.21 9.02
N PRO A 474 -18.00 1.79 10.30
CA PRO A 474 -18.97 0.86 10.90
C PRO A 474 -20.35 1.51 11.05
N HIS A 475 -21.45 0.73 11.09
CA HIS A 475 -22.80 1.22 11.34
C HIS A 475 -23.47 0.43 12.47
N GLY A 476 -24.34 1.10 13.24
CA GLY A 476 -25.04 0.51 14.38
C GLY A 476 -26.15 -0.44 14.00
N GLY A 477 -26.80 -0.22 12.87
CA GLY A 477 -27.92 -1.05 12.46
C GLY A 477 -28.64 -0.53 11.22
N THR A 478 -29.83 -1.08 10.95
CA THR A 478 -30.67 -0.69 9.83
C THR A 478 -31.20 0.74 9.92
N SER A 479 -31.20 1.32 11.12
CA SER A 479 -31.60 2.71 11.37
C SER A 479 -30.60 3.74 10.83
N GLU A 480 -29.34 3.35 10.63
CA GLU A 480 -28.28 4.19 10.09
C GLU A 480 -28.09 3.99 8.55
N ILE A 481 -29.07 3.41 7.89
CA ILE A 481 -29.09 3.20 6.44
C ILE A 481 -30.17 4.11 5.83
N PRO A 482 -29.85 5.36 5.44
CA PRO A 482 -30.82 6.19 4.75
C PRO A 482 -31.13 5.61 3.36
N ILE A 483 -32.41 5.59 3.02
CA ILE A 483 -32.93 5.24 1.69
C ILE A 483 -33.37 6.55 1.04
N LEU A 484 -32.66 6.95 -0.02
CA LEU A 484 -32.81 8.26 -0.65
C LEU A 484 -33.20 8.13 -2.12
N LYS A 485 -33.95 9.13 -2.62
CA LYS A 485 -34.33 9.26 -4.00
C LYS A 485 -33.30 10.11 -4.75
N VAL A 486 -32.85 9.64 -5.88
CA VAL A 486 -31.89 10.36 -6.72
C VAL A 486 -32.56 11.57 -7.38
N ASN A 487 -31.98 12.75 -7.17
CA ASN A 487 -32.34 14.01 -7.79
C ASN A 487 -31.16 14.61 -8.56
N ASN A 488 -31.03 14.26 -9.84
CA ASN A 488 -29.92 14.72 -10.69
C ASN A 488 -30.25 16.05 -11.41
N LYS A 489 -31.39 16.66 -11.13
CA LYS A 489 -31.79 17.94 -11.72
C LYS A 489 -31.32 19.14 -10.92
N LEU A 490 -30.77 18.91 -9.72
CA LEU A 490 -30.32 19.97 -8.80
C LEU A 490 -29.21 20.82 -9.42
N PRO A 491 -29.37 22.15 -9.59
CA PRO A 491 -28.35 23.01 -10.18
C PRO A 491 -27.08 23.08 -9.30
N GLU A 492 -27.21 23.13 -7.97
CA GLU A 492 -26.10 23.10 -7.02
C GLU A 492 -25.25 21.85 -7.20
N GLY A 493 -25.89 20.67 -7.34
CA GLY A 493 -25.18 19.41 -7.56
C GLY A 493 -24.35 19.43 -8.85
N LYS A 494 -24.90 19.99 -9.91
CA LYS A 494 -24.17 20.13 -11.20
C LYS A 494 -22.99 21.10 -11.09
N SER A 495 -23.13 22.16 -10.31
CA SER A 495 -22.03 23.13 -10.10
C SER A 495 -20.89 22.55 -9.26
N VAL A 496 -21.21 21.85 -8.16
CA VAL A 496 -20.25 21.35 -7.19
C VAL A 496 -19.57 20.05 -7.64
N LEU A 497 -20.38 19.06 -8.10
CA LEU A 497 -19.88 17.75 -8.47
C LEU A 497 -19.69 17.56 -9.98
N GLY A 498 -20.34 18.37 -10.80
CA GLY A 498 -20.41 18.15 -12.25
C GLY A 498 -21.54 17.20 -12.65
N ASN A 499 -21.66 16.94 -13.97
CA ASN A 499 -22.69 16.08 -14.52
C ASN A 499 -22.34 14.58 -14.50
N THR A 500 -21.07 14.23 -14.36
CA THR A 500 -20.55 12.86 -14.45
C THR A 500 -19.47 12.59 -13.41
N PRO A 501 -19.73 12.83 -12.11
CA PRO A 501 -18.76 12.46 -11.05
C PRO A 501 -18.63 10.94 -11.01
N MET A 502 -17.40 10.43 -11.02
CA MET A 502 -17.13 8.99 -11.05
C MET A 502 -17.22 8.35 -9.66
N ASP A 503 -16.90 9.10 -8.61
CA ASP A 503 -16.60 8.60 -7.28
C ASP A 503 -17.18 9.47 -6.15
N ALA A 504 -18.11 10.36 -6.44
CA ALA A 504 -18.75 11.24 -5.46
C ALA A 504 -20.25 11.36 -5.61
N ILE A 505 -20.93 11.60 -4.49
CA ILE A 505 -22.35 11.95 -4.40
C ILE A 505 -22.55 13.18 -3.52
N GLY A 506 -23.68 13.85 -3.69
CA GLY A 506 -24.07 14.98 -2.84
C GLY A 506 -25.21 14.59 -1.89
N ILE A 507 -25.09 14.93 -0.62
CA ILE A 507 -26.13 14.78 0.41
C ILE A 507 -26.21 16.04 1.29
N ASN A 508 -27.32 16.20 2.01
CA ASN A 508 -27.42 17.24 3.01
C ASN A 508 -26.84 16.79 4.38
N LYS A 509 -26.73 17.74 5.30
CA LYS A 509 -26.18 17.50 6.65
C LYS A 509 -27.02 16.49 7.44
N THR A 510 -28.34 16.54 7.37
CA THR A 510 -29.25 15.60 8.05
C THR A 510 -28.94 14.15 7.70
N ASN A 511 -28.69 13.86 6.42
CA ASN A 511 -28.33 12.52 5.97
C ASN A 511 -26.91 12.14 6.38
N ALA A 512 -25.96 13.08 6.39
CA ALA A 512 -24.62 12.83 6.89
C ALA A 512 -24.63 12.46 8.39
N ASP A 513 -25.40 13.15 9.20
CA ASP A 513 -25.57 12.86 10.64
C ASP A 513 -26.17 11.47 10.88
N ARG A 514 -27.14 11.05 10.03
CA ARG A 514 -27.72 9.71 10.09
C ARG A 514 -26.71 8.60 9.75
N LEU A 515 -25.67 8.90 8.99
CA LEU A 515 -24.60 7.98 8.62
C LEU A 515 -23.49 7.88 9.68
N SER A 516 -23.84 7.63 10.92
CA SER A 516 -22.91 7.55 12.06
C SER A 516 -22.09 8.82 12.26
N GLY A 517 -22.69 9.99 12.06
CA GLY A 517 -22.01 11.28 12.18
C GLY A 517 -20.92 11.50 11.15
N ALA A 518 -21.17 11.17 9.90
CA ALA A 518 -20.24 11.44 8.80
C ALA A 518 -20.00 12.95 8.64
N ASP A 519 -18.80 13.33 8.25
CA ASP A 519 -18.42 14.67 7.86
C ASP A 519 -17.96 14.72 6.38
N PHE A 520 -17.75 15.95 5.87
CA PHE A 520 -17.41 16.15 4.46
C PHE A 520 -15.90 16.34 4.24
N ASP A 521 -15.06 15.84 5.14
CA ASP A 521 -13.60 15.93 5.02
C ASP A 521 -12.97 14.83 4.14
N GLY A 522 -13.83 14.01 3.51
CA GLY A 522 -13.45 12.88 2.63
C GLY A 522 -14.07 11.55 3.07
N ASP A 523 -15.10 11.58 3.91
CA ASP A 523 -15.85 10.38 4.28
C ASP A 523 -16.51 9.74 3.04
N THR A 524 -16.58 8.40 3.06
CA THR A 524 -17.13 7.61 1.96
C THR A 524 -18.26 6.72 2.42
N VAL A 525 -19.19 6.50 1.50
CA VAL A 525 -20.32 5.61 1.71
C VAL A 525 -20.43 4.60 0.57
N MET A 526 -20.94 3.42 0.88
CA MET A 526 -21.40 2.48 -0.13
C MET A 526 -22.78 2.89 -0.59
N VAL A 527 -22.97 3.03 -1.90
CA VAL A 527 -24.25 3.36 -2.55
C VAL A 527 -24.80 2.14 -3.25
N ILE A 528 -26.04 1.77 -2.97
CA ILE A 528 -26.68 0.56 -3.52
C ILE A 528 -28.07 0.91 -4.07
N PRO A 529 -28.34 0.73 -5.37
CA PRO A 529 -29.69 0.83 -5.91
C PRO A 529 -30.61 -0.24 -5.33
N CYS A 530 -31.72 0.18 -4.75
CA CYS A 530 -32.61 -0.74 -4.04
C CYS A 530 -34.06 -0.25 -4.00
N ASN A 531 -34.95 -1.10 -3.50
CA ASN A 531 -36.31 -0.78 -3.09
C ASN A 531 -37.17 -0.04 -4.14
N SER A 532 -36.83 -0.13 -5.42
CA SER A 532 -37.55 0.50 -6.52
C SER A 532 -38.01 -0.52 -7.56
N ALA A 533 -38.84 -0.10 -8.49
CA ALA A 533 -39.25 -0.96 -9.61
C ALA A 533 -38.09 -1.35 -10.52
N SER A 534 -37.06 -0.49 -10.62
CA SER A 534 -35.85 -0.72 -11.42
C SER A 534 -34.81 -1.60 -10.74
N SER A 535 -34.94 -1.87 -9.44
CA SER A 535 -34.00 -2.73 -8.69
C SER A 535 -34.72 -3.90 -8.03
N LYS A 536 -34.22 -5.12 -8.26
CA LYS A 536 -34.66 -6.34 -7.59
C LYS A 536 -34.08 -6.50 -6.18
N VAL A 537 -33.16 -5.63 -5.79
CA VAL A 537 -32.53 -5.65 -4.48
C VAL A 537 -33.47 -5.02 -3.46
N ARG A 538 -33.68 -5.71 -2.34
CA ARG A 538 -34.46 -5.19 -1.21
C ARG A 538 -33.53 -5.03 -0.02
N ILE A 539 -33.35 -3.80 0.43
CA ILE A 539 -32.54 -3.44 1.60
C ILE A 539 -33.48 -3.19 2.77
N THR A 540 -33.23 -3.90 3.86
CA THR A 540 -33.90 -3.65 5.13
C THR A 540 -33.32 -2.38 5.76
N SER A 541 -34.14 -1.39 5.95
CA SER A 541 -33.83 -0.13 6.62
C SER A 541 -34.99 0.20 7.57
N THR A 542 -34.67 0.80 8.69
CA THR A 542 -35.64 1.31 9.66
C THR A 542 -35.49 2.82 9.77
N GLN A 543 -36.49 3.49 10.34
CA GLN A 543 -36.36 4.91 10.64
C GLN A 543 -35.27 5.12 11.70
N GLN A 544 -34.74 6.33 11.78
CA GLN A 544 -33.81 6.71 12.83
C GLN A 544 -34.46 6.48 14.20
N LEU A 545 -33.71 5.81 15.08
CA LEU A 545 -34.19 5.52 16.43
C LEU A 545 -34.45 6.84 17.19
N LYS A 546 -35.65 7.01 17.73
CA LYS A 546 -36.04 8.27 18.41
C LYS A 546 -35.05 8.71 19.49
N GLY A 547 -34.46 7.76 20.19
CA GLY A 547 -33.50 8.06 21.24
C GLY A 547 -32.12 8.50 20.74
N LEU A 548 -31.82 8.47 19.43
CA LEU A 548 -30.58 8.98 18.83
C LEU A 548 -30.75 10.41 18.27
N ILE A 549 -31.97 10.84 18.01
CA ILE A 549 -32.25 12.16 17.44
C ILE A 549 -31.82 13.25 18.43
N GLY A 550 -30.91 14.13 18.02
CA GLY A 550 -30.39 15.21 18.86
C GLY A 550 -29.44 14.77 19.99
N PHE A 551 -28.99 13.51 19.99
CA PHE A 551 -28.02 13.05 20.97
C PHE A 551 -26.62 13.55 20.59
N ASP A 552 -26.13 14.53 21.39
CA ASP A 552 -24.75 15.04 21.29
C ASP A 552 -23.84 14.33 22.29
N THR A 553 -22.82 13.68 21.80
CA THR A 553 -21.85 12.89 22.59
C THR A 553 -20.99 13.78 23.49
N LYS A 554 -20.66 15.00 23.04
CA LYS A 554 -19.80 15.96 23.77
C LYS A 554 -20.58 16.61 24.91
N GLU A 555 -21.83 17.01 24.65
CA GLU A 555 -22.71 17.56 25.68
C GLU A 555 -23.00 16.51 26.79
N ALA A 556 -23.26 15.26 26.34
CA ALA A 556 -23.62 14.17 27.26
C ALA A 556 -22.41 13.65 28.07
N TYR A 557 -21.21 13.58 27.49
CA TYR A 557 -20.04 12.89 28.09
C TYR A 557 -18.72 13.65 27.93
N GLY A 558 -18.74 14.91 27.55
CA GLY A 558 -17.52 15.72 27.42
C GLY A 558 -16.91 16.08 28.80
N PRO A 559 -15.60 16.38 28.82
CA PRO A 559 -14.94 16.83 30.04
C PRO A 559 -15.31 18.26 30.42
N ASP A 560 -15.21 18.59 31.72
CA ASP A 560 -15.42 19.94 32.24
C ASP A 560 -14.42 20.96 31.66
N SER A 561 -13.24 20.49 31.24
CA SER A 561 -12.18 21.31 30.64
C SER A 561 -11.51 20.54 29.49
N SER A 562 -11.10 21.26 28.46
CA SER A 562 -10.33 20.69 27.33
C SER A 562 -8.90 20.24 27.70
N SER A 563 -8.42 20.67 28.90
CA SER A 563 -7.10 20.29 29.41
C SER A 563 -7.21 19.14 30.42
N PRO A 564 -6.27 18.19 30.42
CA PRO A 564 -6.26 17.11 31.41
C PRO A 564 -6.01 17.67 32.82
N VAL A 565 -6.69 17.11 33.80
CA VAL A 565 -6.51 17.46 35.24
C VAL A 565 -5.29 16.75 35.83
N LYS A 566 -4.87 15.63 35.25
CA LYS A 566 -3.68 14.86 35.65
C LYS A 566 -3.09 14.18 34.43
N VAL A 567 -1.75 14.18 34.32
CA VAL A 567 -0.99 13.38 33.38
C VAL A 567 -0.06 12.46 34.18
N GLU A 568 -0.10 11.19 33.91
CA GLU A 568 0.70 10.16 34.56
C GLU A 568 1.56 9.44 33.53
N THR A 569 2.88 9.40 33.74
CA THR A 569 3.81 8.72 32.84
C THR A 569 4.07 7.30 33.35
N VAL A 570 3.64 6.30 32.57
CA VAL A 570 3.88 4.88 32.88
C VAL A 570 4.75 4.28 31.76
N GLY A 571 6.03 4.13 32.05
CA GLY A 571 7.03 3.73 31.06
C GLY A 571 7.24 4.84 30.01
N SER A 572 6.97 4.55 28.74
CA SER A 572 7.01 5.52 27.64
C SER A 572 5.66 6.16 27.31
N ARG A 573 4.65 5.93 28.14
CA ARG A 573 3.26 6.40 27.91
C ARG A 573 2.89 7.52 28.82
N GLU A 574 2.25 8.53 28.26
CA GLU A 574 1.49 9.51 29.00
C GLU A 574 0.02 9.09 29.08
N ILE A 575 -0.51 8.99 30.27
CA ILE A 575 -1.91 8.67 30.55
C ILE A 575 -2.57 9.96 31.01
N GLU A 576 -3.49 10.46 30.22
CA GLU A 576 -4.24 11.66 30.51
C GLU A 576 -5.52 11.31 31.30
N TYR A 577 -5.79 12.10 32.34
CA TYR A 577 -7.03 12.04 33.12
C TYR A 577 -7.77 13.35 33.01
N TYR A 578 -9.08 13.27 32.82
CA TYR A 578 -10.00 14.39 32.70
C TYR A 578 -11.02 14.38 33.83
N SER A 579 -11.68 15.53 34.08
CA SER A 579 -12.75 15.64 35.05
C SER A 579 -14.09 15.87 34.36
N ARG A 580 -15.16 15.25 34.88
CA ARG A 580 -16.53 15.51 34.51
C ARG A 580 -17.41 15.43 35.75
N ASN A 581 -18.18 16.52 36.00
CA ASN A 581 -19.03 16.65 37.20
C ASN A 581 -18.26 16.34 38.48
N GLY A 582 -17.03 16.81 38.63
CA GLY A 582 -16.16 16.61 39.80
C GLY A 582 -15.58 15.22 39.95
N LYS A 583 -15.82 14.28 38.98
CA LYS A 583 -15.23 12.95 39.01
C LYS A 583 -14.10 12.87 37.95
N THR A 584 -12.96 12.34 38.33
CA THR A 584 -11.81 12.13 37.46
C THR A 584 -11.90 10.78 36.78
N TYR A 585 -11.69 10.76 35.47
CA TYR A 585 -11.66 9.54 34.65
C TYR A 585 -10.47 9.52 33.70
N LYS A 586 -10.07 8.32 33.29
CA LYS A 586 -8.98 8.08 32.38
C LYS A 586 -9.46 8.24 30.94
N LYS A 587 -8.74 9.00 30.13
CA LYS A 587 -8.96 9.09 28.69
C LYS A 587 -8.84 7.70 28.04
N MET A 588 -9.66 7.44 27.03
CA MET A 588 -9.60 6.21 26.26
C MET A 588 -8.24 6.02 25.58
N GLY A 589 -7.59 4.91 25.83
CA GLY A 589 -6.28 4.60 25.23
C GLY A 589 -6.35 3.83 23.92
N ASN A 590 -7.48 3.17 23.62
CA ASN A 590 -7.64 2.35 22.41
C ASN A 590 -9.07 2.30 21.90
N LYS A 591 -9.39 3.25 21.05
CA LYS A 591 -10.68 3.37 20.38
C LYS A 591 -11.07 2.08 19.63
N GLN A 592 -10.13 1.44 18.95
CA GLN A 592 -10.45 0.33 18.06
C GLN A 592 -10.86 -0.92 18.83
N ILE A 593 -10.26 -1.18 20.00
CA ILE A 593 -10.64 -2.30 20.88
C ILE A 593 -12.07 -2.08 21.39
N GLU A 594 -12.35 -0.89 21.92
CA GLU A 594 -13.67 -0.60 22.49
C GLU A 594 -14.74 -0.58 21.38
N MET A 595 -14.46 0.01 20.21
CA MET A 595 -15.33 -0.07 19.04
C MET A 595 -15.59 -1.50 18.59
N GLY A 596 -14.55 -2.35 18.59
CA GLY A 596 -14.70 -3.78 18.25
C GLY A 596 -15.65 -4.49 19.21
N LYS A 597 -15.54 -4.23 20.52
CA LYS A 597 -16.44 -4.80 21.54
C LYS A 597 -17.89 -4.37 21.34
N VAL A 598 -18.12 -3.07 21.14
CA VAL A 598 -19.47 -2.54 20.97
C VAL A 598 -20.09 -2.99 19.64
N SER A 599 -19.31 -2.99 18.56
CA SER A 599 -19.78 -3.46 17.24
C SER A 599 -20.17 -4.95 17.27
N ASN A 600 -19.39 -5.79 17.98
CA ASN A 600 -19.74 -7.20 18.17
C ASN A 600 -21.02 -7.33 19.02
N LEU A 601 -21.15 -6.53 20.10
CA LEU A 601 -22.36 -6.53 20.92
C LEU A 601 -23.59 -6.18 20.09
N ILE A 602 -23.57 -5.08 19.33
CA ILE A 602 -24.69 -4.67 18.48
C ILE A 602 -25.01 -5.74 17.43
N THR A 603 -24.00 -6.41 16.87
CA THR A 603 -24.20 -7.53 15.93
C THR A 603 -24.90 -8.70 16.61
N ASP A 604 -24.43 -9.12 17.79
CA ASP A 604 -25.02 -10.21 18.55
C ASP A 604 -26.45 -9.88 18.99
N MET A 605 -26.71 -8.65 19.45
CA MET A 605 -28.03 -8.13 19.80
C MET A 605 -29.00 -8.17 18.61
N THR A 606 -28.56 -7.67 17.45
CA THR A 606 -29.40 -7.64 16.24
C THR A 606 -29.78 -9.07 15.80
N LEU A 607 -28.82 -9.98 15.75
CA LEU A 607 -29.07 -11.37 15.35
C LEU A 607 -29.94 -12.14 16.34
N LYS A 608 -29.90 -11.78 17.62
CA LYS A 608 -30.69 -12.37 18.68
C LYS A 608 -31.99 -11.63 19.00
N GLY A 609 -32.41 -10.68 18.13
CA GLY A 609 -33.69 -10.02 18.19
C GLY A 609 -33.85 -9.04 19.36
N ALA A 610 -32.82 -8.24 19.65
CA ALA A 610 -32.90 -7.16 20.64
C ALA A 610 -33.95 -6.11 20.28
N THR A 611 -34.58 -5.50 21.30
CA THR A 611 -35.55 -4.44 21.09
C THR A 611 -34.88 -3.16 20.58
N GLU A 612 -35.68 -2.24 19.98
CA GLU A 612 -35.22 -0.93 19.55
C GLU A 612 -34.64 -0.10 20.71
N GLU A 613 -35.23 -0.19 21.91
CA GLU A 613 -34.73 0.49 23.09
C GLU A 613 -33.34 -0.02 23.50
N GLU A 614 -33.16 -1.34 23.53
CA GLU A 614 -31.87 -1.97 23.84
C GLU A 614 -30.81 -1.61 22.80
N LEU A 615 -31.15 -1.66 21.49
CA LEU A 615 -30.27 -1.25 20.41
C LEU A 615 -29.91 0.24 20.52
N THR A 616 -30.87 1.11 20.86
CA THR A 616 -30.62 2.54 21.08
C THR A 616 -29.56 2.76 22.15
N ARG A 617 -29.64 2.06 23.28
CA ARG A 617 -28.63 2.16 24.34
C ARG A 617 -27.25 1.75 23.88
N ALA A 618 -27.14 0.62 23.16
CA ALA A 618 -25.87 0.14 22.63
C ALA A 618 -25.29 1.09 21.57
N ILE A 619 -26.13 1.67 20.69
CA ILE A 619 -25.71 2.61 19.64
C ILE A 619 -25.29 3.95 20.25
N ARG A 620 -26.00 4.51 21.24
CA ARG A 620 -25.56 5.70 21.99
C ARG A 620 -24.14 5.50 22.55
N HIS A 621 -23.91 4.36 23.22
CA HIS A 621 -22.58 4.05 23.71
C HIS A 621 -21.55 3.93 22.58
N SER A 622 -21.90 3.33 21.42
CA SER A 622 -21.05 3.28 20.25
C SER A 622 -20.64 4.67 19.74
N MET A 623 -21.59 5.61 19.66
CA MET A 623 -21.32 7.00 19.25
C MET A 623 -20.32 7.68 20.21
N VAL A 624 -20.48 7.48 21.51
CA VAL A 624 -19.53 8.00 22.51
C VAL A 624 -18.14 7.36 22.33
N VAL A 625 -18.05 6.06 22.11
CA VAL A 625 -16.78 5.33 21.91
C VAL A 625 -16.06 5.80 20.63
N ILE A 626 -16.79 6.12 19.56
CA ILE A 626 -16.20 6.66 18.30
C ILE A 626 -15.42 7.95 18.58
N ASP A 627 -15.95 8.84 19.43
CA ASP A 627 -15.41 10.16 19.67
C ASP A 627 -14.56 10.29 20.94
N ALA A 628 -14.57 9.27 21.80
CA ALA A 628 -13.96 9.34 23.14
C ALA A 628 -12.46 9.59 23.13
N GLU A 629 -11.72 9.04 22.18
CA GLU A 629 -10.27 9.26 22.05
C GLU A 629 -9.96 10.71 21.63
N LYS A 630 -10.70 11.22 20.63
CA LYS A 630 -10.48 12.54 20.03
C LYS A 630 -10.91 13.68 20.98
N HIS A 631 -12.03 13.50 21.69
CA HIS A 631 -12.65 14.54 22.52
C HIS A 631 -12.59 14.25 24.02
N ALA A 632 -11.78 13.27 24.44
CA ALA A 632 -11.64 12.86 25.83
C ALA A 632 -12.98 12.56 26.52
N LEU A 633 -13.98 11.95 25.82
CA LEU A 633 -15.29 11.68 26.41
C LEU A 633 -15.21 10.59 27.48
N ASP A 634 -16.06 10.70 28.52
CA ASP A 634 -16.20 9.70 29.56
C ASP A 634 -17.01 8.48 29.08
N TYR A 635 -16.35 7.64 28.28
CA TYR A 635 -16.96 6.43 27.72
C TYR A 635 -17.30 5.38 28.79
N LYS A 636 -16.62 5.40 29.95
CA LYS A 636 -16.94 4.49 31.07
C LYS A 636 -18.25 4.87 31.73
N GLN A 637 -18.53 6.16 31.94
CA GLN A 637 -19.82 6.58 32.42
C GLN A 637 -20.91 6.26 31.40
N SER A 638 -20.65 6.44 30.11
CA SER A 638 -21.56 6.02 29.03
C SER A 638 -21.85 4.51 29.04
N GLU A 639 -20.86 3.66 29.36
CA GLU A 639 -21.03 2.21 29.51
C GLU A 639 -22.04 1.89 30.65
N ILE A 640 -21.94 2.62 31.76
CA ILE A 640 -22.82 2.48 32.92
C ILE A 640 -24.23 2.98 32.60
N ASP A 641 -24.38 4.22 32.13
CA ASP A 641 -25.67 4.89 31.89
C ASP A 641 -26.52 4.15 30.86
N ASN A 642 -25.87 3.57 29.85
CA ASN A 642 -26.54 2.78 28.83
C ASN A 642 -26.71 1.29 29.21
N GLY A 643 -26.28 0.88 30.42
CA GLY A 643 -26.44 -0.47 30.93
C GLY A 643 -25.74 -1.54 30.04
N ILE A 644 -24.60 -1.22 29.50
CA ILE A 644 -23.90 -2.09 28.53
C ILE A 644 -23.52 -3.43 29.15
N ALA A 645 -23.16 -3.46 30.46
CA ALA A 645 -22.86 -4.71 31.15
C ALA A 645 -24.07 -5.66 31.18
N SER A 646 -25.29 -5.16 31.42
CA SER A 646 -26.50 -5.97 31.38
C SER A 646 -26.82 -6.48 29.96
N LEU A 647 -26.59 -5.66 28.93
CA LEU A 647 -26.76 -6.07 27.54
C LEU A 647 -25.74 -7.15 27.13
N LYS A 648 -24.48 -7.02 27.54
CA LYS A 648 -23.45 -8.05 27.33
C LYS A 648 -23.88 -9.35 28.03
N LYS A 649 -24.31 -9.30 29.29
CA LYS A 649 -24.78 -10.48 30.02
C LYS A 649 -25.93 -11.17 29.29
N LYS A 650 -26.89 -10.39 28.77
CA LYS A 650 -28.08 -10.90 28.07
C LYS A 650 -27.75 -11.53 26.73
N TYR A 651 -26.92 -10.85 25.92
CA TYR A 651 -26.70 -11.23 24.51
C TYR A 651 -25.37 -11.93 24.24
N GLN A 652 -24.37 -11.80 25.12
CA GLN A 652 -23.03 -12.38 24.96
C GLN A 652 -22.63 -13.31 26.13
N GLY A 653 -23.42 -13.37 27.21
CA GLY A 653 -23.20 -14.31 28.30
C GLY A 653 -23.43 -15.75 27.86
N SER A 654 -22.53 -16.65 28.26
CA SER A 654 -22.69 -18.10 28.10
C SER A 654 -22.14 -18.84 29.33
N ILE A 655 -22.71 -19.98 29.65
CA ILE A 655 -22.20 -20.88 30.66
C ILE A 655 -21.57 -22.07 29.94
N ASP A 656 -20.35 -22.42 30.29
CA ASP A 656 -19.69 -23.60 29.73
C ASP A 656 -20.18 -24.90 30.36
N LYS A 657 -19.66 -26.04 29.87
CA LYS A 657 -20.03 -27.37 30.36
C LYS A 657 -19.67 -27.61 31.81
N ASP A 658 -18.72 -26.85 32.35
CA ASP A 658 -18.21 -26.92 33.72
C ASP A 658 -18.93 -25.93 34.63
N GLY A 659 -19.94 -25.20 34.12
CA GLY A 659 -20.75 -24.25 34.90
C GLY A 659 -20.12 -22.84 35.02
N ASN A 660 -19.00 -22.56 34.35
CA ASN A 660 -18.37 -21.26 34.42
C ASN A 660 -19.03 -20.25 33.45
N TYR A 661 -19.24 -19.05 33.96
CA TYR A 661 -19.77 -17.95 33.14
C TYR A 661 -18.68 -17.32 32.27
N HIS A 662 -18.96 -17.20 30.98
CA HIS A 662 -18.12 -16.54 30.01
C HIS A 662 -18.87 -15.40 29.32
N GLU A 663 -18.20 -14.28 29.11
CA GLU A 663 -18.73 -13.13 28.40
C GLU A 663 -17.88 -12.87 27.13
N GLY A 664 -18.53 -12.54 26.04
CA GLY A 664 -17.85 -12.18 24.80
C GLY A 664 -18.66 -12.49 23.55
N ALA A 665 -18.06 -12.27 22.39
CA ALA A 665 -18.71 -12.54 21.10
C ALA A 665 -19.45 -13.89 21.07
N SER A 666 -20.73 -13.88 20.72
CA SER A 666 -21.63 -15.01 20.91
C SER A 666 -22.26 -15.56 19.62
N THR A 667 -22.14 -14.85 18.50
CA THR A 667 -22.57 -15.33 17.17
C THR A 667 -21.39 -15.70 16.29
N LEU A 668 -21.59 -16.54 15.31
CA LEU A 668 -20.56 -16.94 14.35
C LEU A 668 -19.87 -15.70 13.74
N ILE A 669 -20.63 -14.68 13.37
CA ILE A 669 -20.13 -13.48 12.69
C ILE A 669 -19.21 -12.68 13.64
N SER A 670 -19.57 -12.53 14.89
CA SER A 670 -18.74 -11.85 15.89
C SER A 670 -17.55 -12.71 16.35
N ARG A 671 -17.69 -14.04 16.35
CA ARG A 671 -16.65 -15.00 16.76
C ARG A 671 -15.61 -15.27 15.68
N ALA A 672 -15.96 -15.22 14.39
CA ALA A 672 -15.09 -15.66 13.31
C ALA A 672 -13.68 -15.04 13.35
N LYS A 673 -13.61 -13.74 13.61
CA LYS A 673 -12.35 -12.98 13.74
C LYS A 673 -11.80 -12.91 15.15
N SER A 674 -12.54 -13.39 16.15
CA SER A 674 -12.09 -13.35 17.54
C SER A 674 -10.80 -14.14 17.71
N GLU A 675 -9.90 -13.60 18.54
CA GLU A 675 -8.60 -14.23 18.79
C GLU A 675 -8.76 -15.50 19.64
N THR A 676 -7.92 -16.48 19.34
CA THR A 676 -7.70 -17.67 20.17
C THR A 676 -6.20 -17.92 20.31
N GLN A 677 -5.77 -18.47 21.42
CA GLN A 677 -4.36 -18.75 21.70
C GLN A 677 -3.99 -20.14 21.22
N VAL A 678 -2.91 -20.22 20.42
CA VAL A 678 -2.31 -21.49 19.99
C VAL A 678 -0.84 -21.53 20.36
N TYR A 679 -0.24 -22.71 20.51
CA TYR A 679 1.22 -22.81 20.69
C TYR A 679 1.98 -22.16 19.55
N LYS A 680 3.14 -21.58 19.85
CA LYS A 680 4.01 -20.95 18.84
C LYS A 680 4.30 -21.93 17.69
N ARG A 681 4.04 -21.50 16.46
CA ARG A 681 4.27 -22.25 15.24
C ARG A 681 5.67 -21.98 14.71
N LYS A 682 6.39 -23.01 14.25
CA LYS A 682 7.73 -22.90 13.67
C LYS A 682 7.74 -23.36 12.21
N GLY A 683 8.31 -22.52 11.35
CA GLY A 683 8.41 -22.83 9.92
C GLY A 683 7.10 -22.61 9.13
N SER A 684 7.10 -23.08 7.89
CA SER A 684 5.91 -23.01 7.03
C SER A 684 4.90 -24.09 7.42
N PRO A 685 3.59 -23.87 7.17
CA PRO A 685 2.58 -24.91 7.38
C PRO A 685 2.87 -26.15 6.52
N ILE A 686 2.51 -27.30 7.03
CA ILE A 686 2.59 -28.60 6.33
C ILE A 686 1.22 -28.83 5.69
N ILE A 687 1.20 -29.12 4.40
CA ILE A 687 -0.01 -29.49 3.70
C ILE A 687 -0.20 -31.00 3.83
N ASN A 688 -1.29 -31.42 4.43
CA ASN A 688 -1.66 -32.85 4.60
C ASN A 688 -2.22 -33.43 3.27
N GLU A 689 -2.39 -34.74 3.20
CA GLU A 689 -2.94 -35.44 2.01
C GLU A 689 -4.34 -34.95 1.61
N ASP A 690 -5.15 -34.53 2.56
CA ASP A 690 -6.49 -33.96 2.34
C ASP A 690 -6.46 -32.47 1.96
N GLY A 691 -5.26 -31.87 1.90
CA GLY A 691 -5.05 -30.44 1.62
C GLY A 691 -5.21 -29.54 2.84
N SER A 692 -5.56 -30.06 4.00
CA SER A 692 -5.62 -29.29 5.25
C SER A 692 -4.21 -28.87 5.70
N LEU A 693 -4.14 -27.82 6.52
CA LEU A 693 -2.88 -27.33 7.05
C LEU A 693 -2.63 -27.86 8.46
N SER A 694 -1.42 -28.36 8.68
CA SER A 694 -0.91 -28.65 10.01
C SER A 694 0.34 -27.83 10.29
N TYR A 695 0.67 -27.66 11.56
CA TYR A 695 1.76 -26.79 12.00
C TYR A 695 2.67 -27.50 12.98
N LYS A 696 3.99 -27.41 12.78
CA LYS A 696 4.95 -27.75 13.82
C LYS A 696 4.82 -26.72 14.94
N THR A 697 4.51 -27.15 16.15
CA THR A 697 4.38 -26.29 17.33
C THR A 697 5.59 -26.44 18.24
N VAL A 698 5.99 -25.35 18.89
CA VAL A 698 7.05 -25.32 19.89
C VAL A 698 6.44 -24.87 21.21
N LYS A 699 6.61 -25.71 22.26
CA LYS A 699 6.24 -25.38 23.64
C LYS A 699 7.44 -24.69 24.30
N GLU A 700 7.61 -23.37 24.03
CA GLU A 700 8.62 -22.56 24.70
C GLU A 700 8.10 -22.15 26.09
N GLU A 701 8.74 -22.62 27.14
CA GLU A 701 8.41 -22.28 28.52
C GLU A 701 9.06 -20.94 28.89
N TYR A 702 8.35 -20.15 29.69
CA TYR A 702 8.88 -18.94 30.31
C TYR A 702 8.24 -18.74 31.68
N VAL A 703 8.98 -18.12 32.59
CA VAL A 703 8.45 -17.74 33.91
C VAL A 703 7.85 -16.33 33.80
N ASP A 704 6.58 -16.16 34.17
CA ASP A 704 5.94 -14.85 34.19
C ASP A 704 6.41 -13.98 35.37
N LYS A 705 5.94 -12.73 35.42
CA LYS A 705 6.31 -11.77 36.47
C LYS A 705 5.92 -12.22 37.90
N ASN A 706 5.05 -13.21 38.02
CA ASN A 706 4.57 -13.77 39.27
C ASN A 706 5.23 -15.11 39.60
N GLY A 707 6.33 -15.49 38.90
CA GLY A 707 7.05 -16.74 39.11
C GLY A 707 6.35 -18.00 38.58
N LYS A 708 5.26 -17.86 37.83
CA LYS A 708 4.48 -18.99 37.30
C LYS A 708 5.01 -19.41 35.92
N LEU A 709 5.26 -20.70 35.75
CA LEU A 709 5.65 -21.26 34.44
C LEU A 709 4.49 -21.16 33.45
N LYS A 710 4.74 -20.55 32.28
CA LYS A 710 3.79 -20.42 31.19
C LYS A 710 4.42 -20.79 29.85
N PHE A 711 3.60 -21.14 28.88
CA PHE A 711 4.04 -21.37 27.49
C PHE A 711 3.87 -20.11 26.64
N ARG A 712 4.83 -19.85 25.75
CA ARG A 712 4.69 -18.80 24.74
C ARG A 712 3.63 -19.21 23.72
N MET A 713 2.52 -18.50 23.72
CA MET A 713 1.41 -18.68 22.82
C MET A 713 1.48 -17.65 21.69
N GLN A 714 0.83 -17.94 20.57
CA GLN A 714 0.57 -16.97 19.50
C GLN A 714 -0.94 -16.92 19.23
N ASN A 715 -1.40 -15.75 18.78
CA ASN A 715 -2.79 -15.58 18.43
C ASN A 715 -3.09 -16.16 17.06
N SER A 716 -4.25 -16.80 16.96
CA SER A 716 -4.93 -17.20 15.72
C SER A 716 -6.36 -16.70 15.76
N THR A 717 -7.16 -16.91 14.73
CA THR A 717 -8.60 -16.60 14.76
C THR A 717 -9.39 -17.87 15.05
N LYS A 718 -10.51 -17.73 15.75
CA LYS A 718 -11.38 -18.88 16.06
C LYS A 718 -11.83 -19.58 14.78
N MET A 719 -12.18 -18.84 13.71
CA MET A 719 -12.58 -19.45 12.45
C MET A 719 -11.44 -20.24 11.78
N ALA A 720 -10.20 -19.76 11.86
CA ALA A 720 -9.07 -20.50 11.28
C ALA A 720 -8.80 -21.82 12.00
N GLU A 721 -9.05 -21.89 13.31
CA GLU A 721 -8.82 -23.08 14.15
C GLU A 721 -10.02 -24.04 14.20
N ALA A 722 -11.24 -23.53 13.98
CA ALA A 722 -12.43 -24.39 13.95
C ALA A 722 -12.38 -25.39 12.79
N LYS A 723 -12.66 -26.65 13.05
CA LYS A 723 -12.77 -27.67 12.00
C LYS A 723 -14.04 -27.50 11.19
N ASP A 724 -15.15 -27.26 11.87
CA ASP A 724 -16.46 -26.91 11.30
C ASP A 724 -16.86 -25.53 11.79
N ALA A 725 -17.19 -24.62 10.86
CA ALA A 725 -17.62 -23.27 11.22
C ALA A 725 -18.89 -23.25 12.08
N ARG A 726 -19.72 -24.32 12.06
CA ARG A 726 -20.90 -24.46 12.92
C ARG A 726 -20.57 -24.49 14.41
N GLU A 727 -19.36 -24.88 14.79
CA GLU A 727 -18.88 -24.80 16.19
C GLU A 727 -18.92 -23.37 16.77
N LEU A 728 -18.93 -22.38 15.90
CA LEU A 728 -18.99 -20.97 16.28
C LEU A 728 -20.40 -20.38 16.23
N SER A 729 -21.38 -21.11 15.67
CA SER A 729 -22.77 -20.66 15.50
C SER A 729 -23.53 -20.67 16.84
N SER A 730 -24.46 -19.73 16.99
CA SER A 730 -25.47 -19.76 18.06
C SER A 730 -26.80 -20.38 17.60
N GLY A 731 -26.86 -20.87 16.35
CA GLY A 731 -27.99 -21.62 15.81
C GLY A 731 -29.05 -20.80 15.08
N THR A 732 -28.80 -19.53 14.79
CA THR A 732 -29.75 -18.76 13.97
C THR A 732 -29.64 -19.15 12.48
N PRO A 733 -30.72 -19.07 11.70
CA PRO A 733 -30.70 -19.41 10.27
C PRO A 733 -29.69 -18.58 9.46
N GLN A 734 -29.44 -17.31 9.85
CA GLN A 734 -28.44 -16.45 9.25
C GLN A 734 -27.03 -16.99 9.50
N GLU A 735 -26.72 -17.43 10.72
CA GLU A 735 -25.42 -17.99 11.06
C GLU A 735 -25.17 -19.33 10.40
N GLU A 736 -26.21 -20.18 10.22
CA GLU A 736 -26.07 -21.44 9.46
C GLU A 736 -25.71 -21.18 8.00
N ALA A 737 -26.28 -20.16 7.36
CA ALA A 737 -25.89 -19.75 6.00
C ALA A 737 -24.41 -19.31 5.93
N TYR A 738 -23.94 -18.59 6.94
CA TYR A 738 -22.53 -18.18 7.04
C TYR A 738 -21.59 -19.34 7.36
N ALA A 739 -22.02 -20.30 8.18
CA ALA A 739 -21.24 -21.50 8.49
C ALA A 739 -21.05 -22.37 7.24
N ASP A 740 -22.10 -22.60 6.48
CA ASP A 740 -22.04 -23.31 5.21
C ASP A 740 -21.11 -22.62 4.20
N TYR A 741 -21.17 -21.29 4.10
CA TYR A 741 -20.25 -20.51 3.29
C TYR A 741 -18.79 -20.68 3.74
N ALA A 742 -18.50 -20.54 5.03
CA ALA A 742 -17.14 -20.64 5.56
C ALA A 742 -16.56 -22.06 5.34
N ASN A 743 -17.37 -23.10 5.57
CA ASN A 743 -16.98 -24.49 5.33
C ASN A 743 -16.71 -24.76 3.84
N THR A 744 -17.52 -24.19 2.94
CA THR A 744 -17.28 -24.29 1.50
C THR A 744 -15.94 -23.63 1.11
N MET A 745 -15.63 -22.46 1.65
CA MET A 745 -14.34 -21.78 1.39
C MET A 745 -13.16 -22.60 1.89
N LYS A 746 -13.23 -23.17 3.09
CA LYS A 746 -12.19 -24.07 3.63
C LYS A 746 -12.00 -25.31 2.77
N SER A 747 -13.10 -25.92 2.31
CA SER A 747 -13.05 -27.07 1.41
C SER A 747 -12.34 -26.74 0.09
N LEU A 748 -12.67 -25.61 -0.52
CA LEU A 748 -12.03 -25.14 -1.76
C LEU A 748 -10.54 -24.87 -1.56
N ALA A 749 -10.14 -24.25 -0.43
CA ALA A 749 -8.74 -24.05 -0.09
C ALA A 749 -7.97 -25.38 0.00
N ASN A 750 -8.56 -26.40 0.64
CA ASN A 750 -7.96 -27.72 0.75
C ASN A 750 -7.85 -28.41 -0.62
N GLN A 751 -8.89 -28.32 -1.46
CA GLN A 751 -8.86 -28.85 -2.82
C GLN A 751 -7.75 -28.18 -3.66
N ALA A 752 -7.60 -26.87 -3.57
CA ALA A 752 -6.57 -26.14 -4.28
C ALA A 752 -5.15 -26.56 -3.86
N ARG A 753 -4.91 -26.80 -2.57
CA ARG A 753 -3.62 -27.28 -2.06
C ARG A 753 -3.32 -28.70 -2.54
N ARG A 754 -4.31 -29.60 -2.58
CA ARG A 754 -4.14 -30.94 -3.14
C ARG A 754 -3.76 -30.88 -4.61
N GLU A 755 -4.50 -30.11 -5.40
CA GLU A 755 -4.22 -29.94 -6.82
C GLU A 755 -2.84 -29.31 -7.06
N MET A 756 -2.40 -28.38 -6.22
CA MET A 756 -1.08 -27.79 -6.28
C MET A 756 0.05 -28.82 -6.07
N ILE A 757 -0.12 -29.77 -5.13
CA ILE A 757 0.85 -30.85 -4.89
C ILE A 757 0.93 -31.78 -6.12
N ASN A 758 -0.21 -32.11 -6.70
CA ASN A 758 -0.32 -33.03 -7.83
C ASN A 758 0.10 -32.42 -9.18
N THR A 759 0.26 -31.07 -9.25
CA THR A 759 0.66 -30.38 -10.48
C THR A 759 2.16 -30.60 -10.77
N GLY A 760 2.53 -31.00 -11.98
CA GLY A 760 3.91 -31.23 -12.43
C GLY A 760 4.75 -29.96 -12.59
N LYS A 761 5.85 -30.06 -13.34
CA LYS A 761 6.76 -28.93 -13.66
C LYS A 761 7.12 -28.96 -15.14
N ILE A 762 7.39 -27.79 -15.75
CA ILE A 762 8.03 -27.70 -17.06
C ILE A 762 9.55 -27.75 -16.85
N ALA A 763 10.21 -28.63 -17.54
CA ALA A 763 11.67 -28.73 -17.51
C ALA A 763 12.30 -27.56 -18.28
N TYR A 764 13.36 -26.98 -17.71
CA TYR A 764 14.16 -25.97 -18.41
C TYR A 764 14.90 -26.59 -19.62
N SER A 765 14.82 -25.94 -20.79
CA SER A 765 15.45 -26.35 -22.02
C SER A 765 16.45 -25.29 -22.52
N ALA A 766 17.75 -25.64 -22.53
CA ALA A 766 18.78 -24.76 -23.08
C ALA A 766 18.61 -24.58 -24.60
N ALA A 767 18.13 -25.59 -25.32
CA ALA A 767 17.83 -25.50 -26.75
C ALA A 767 16.70 -24.48 -27.01
N ALA A 768 15.60 -24.59 -26.26
CA ALA A 768 14.52 -23.59 -26.34
C ALA A 768 15.00 -22.16 -26.03
N LYS A 769 15.88 -21.99 -25.03
CA LYS A 769 16.46 -20.68 -24.72
C LYS A 769 17.23 -20.10 -25.90
N ASN A 770 17.98 -20.91 -26.63
CA ASN A 770 18.73 -20.48 -27.81
C ASN A 770 17.78 -20.09 -28.97
N THR A 771 16.73 -20.89 -29.20
CA THR A 771 15.70 -20.62 -30.19
C THR A 771 14.94 -19.31 -29.91
N TYR A 772 14.57 -19.06 -28.65
CA TYR A 772 13.82 -17.88 -28.22
C TYR A 772 14.71 -16.81 -27.57
N GLN A 773 15.97 -16.64 -28.03
CA GLN A 773 16.92 -15.72 -27.39
C GLN A 773 16.43 -14.27 -27.35
N GLY A 774 15.73 -13.82 -28.40
CA GLY A 774 15.15 -12.47 -28.48
C GLY A 774 14.09 -12.24 -27.40
N GLU A 775 13.17 -13.19 -27.28
CA GLU A 775 12.06 -13.17 -26.35
C GLU A 775 12.53 -13.28 -24.89
N VAL A 776 13.54 -14.09 -24.62
CA VAL A 776 14.18 -14.21 -23.30
C VAL A 776 14.89 -12.92 -22.90
N LYS A 777 15.56 -12.23 -23.85
CA LYS A 777 16.17 -10.91 -23.62
C LYS A 777 15.09 -9.87 -23.36
N SER A 778 14.02 -9.85 -24.17
CA SER A 778 12.89 -8.92 -24.00
C SER A 778 12.21 -9.07 -22.63
N LEU A 779 11.84 -10.30 -22.25
CA LEU A 779 11.26 -10.57 -20.92
C LEU A 779 12.20 -10.17 -19.78
N SER A 780 13.52 -10.37 -19.97
CA SER A 780 14.51 -9.96 -18.98
C SER A 780 14.57 -8.43 -18.83
N ALA A 781 14.48 -7.70 -19.95
CA ALA A 781 14.44 -6.24 -19.96
C ALA A 781 13.17 -5.71 -19.29
N LYS A 782 12.01 -6.27 -19.64
CA LYS A 782 10.72 -5.92 -19.01
C LYS A 782 10.70 -6.21 -17.50
N LEU A 783 11.23 -7.38 -17.09
CA LEU A 783 11.37 -7.70 -15.65
C LEU A 783 12.30 -6.70 -14.97
N ASN A 784 13.39 -6.32 -15.60
CA ASN A 784 14.28 -5.31 -15.06
C ASN A 784 13.58 -3.94 -14.90
N ILE A 785 12.71 -3.54 -15.84
CA ILE A 785 11.90 -2.32 -15.71
C ILE A 785 10.93 -2.44 -14.53
N ALA A 786 10.23 -3.56 -14.39
CA ALA A 786 9.34 -3.80 -13.27
C ALA A 786 10.09 -3.77 -11.91
N LEU A 787 11.32 -4.33 -11.87
CA LEU A 787 12.18 -4.30 -10.68
C LEU A 787 12.77 -2.91 -10.39
N SER A 788 12.69 -1.93 -11.30
CA SER A 788 13.13 -0.56 -11.02
C SER A 788 12.31 0.11 -9.90
N ASN A 789 11.13 -0.40 -9.63
CA ASN A 789 10.33 0.00 -8.47
C ASN A 789 10.87 -0.52 -7.12
N ALA A 790 11.87 -1.41 -7.13
CA ALA A 790 12.35 -2.05 -5.91
C ALA A 790 12.86 -1.09 -4.83
N PRO A 791 13.60 0.01 -5.12
CA PRO A 791 14.03 0.96 -4.10
C PRO A 791 12.83 1.67 -3.45
N ARG A 792 11.85 2.08 -4.23
CA ARG A 792 10.63 2.72 -3.76
C ARG A 792 9.79 1.77 -2.90
N GLU A 793 9.68 0.52 -3.31
CA GLU A 793 9.01 -0.51 -2.52
C GLU A 793 9.74 -0.76 -1.19
N ARG A 794 11.10 -0.85 -1.17
CA ARG A 794 11.86 -0.97 0.07
C ARG A 794 11.62 0.21 0.99
N GLN A 795 11.67 1.44 0.46
CA GLN A 795 11.39 2.64 1.22
C GLN A 795 9.95 2.65 1.75
N ALA A 796 8.97 2.26 0.93
CA ALA A 796 7.58 2.12 1.37
C ALA A 796 7.44 1.12 2.53
N GLN A 797 8.13 -0.01 2.47
CA GLN A 797 8.17 -1.00 3.55
C GLN A 797 8.79 -0.41 4.84
N VAL A 798 9.91 0.29 4.72
CA VAL A 798 10.55 0.97 5.85
C VAL A 798 9.62 1.99 6.50
N MET A 799 9.02 2.88 5.70
CA MET A 799 8.08 3.90 6.18
C MET A 799 6.85 3.28 6.84
N ALA A 800 6.29 2.24 6.23
CA ALA A 800 5.14 1.53 6.79
C ALA A 800 5.48 0.90 8.14
N ASN A 801 6.63 0.23 8.25
CA ASN A 801 7.09 -0.38 9.50
C ASN A 801 7.32 0.70 10.58
N ALA A 802 7.95 1.82 10.25
CA ALA A 802 8.16 2.94 11.18
C ALA A 802 6.84 3.55 11.65
N THR A 803 5.89 3.79 10.73
CA THR A 803 4.55 4.30 11.05
C THR A 803 3.82 3.36 12.01
N VAL A 804 3.89 2.04 11.76
CA VAL A 804 3.22 1.06 12.62
C VAL A 804 3.95 0.90 13.95
N ALA A 805 5.29 1.01 13.98
CA ALA A 805 6.07 1.02 15.22
C ALA A 805 5.71 2.24 16.09
N ALA A 806 5.59 3.43 15.50
CA ALA A 806 5.12 4.64 16.20
C ALA A 806 3.71 4.45 16.78
N LYS A 807 2.76 3.95 15.96
CA LYS A 807 1.40 3.63 16.43
C LYS A 807 1.39 2.62 17.57
N LYS A 808 2.29 1.62 17.55
CA LYS A 808 2.43 0.65 18.65
C LYS A 808 3.01 1.27 19.92
N LYS A 809 3.89 2.26 19.81
CA LYS A 809 4.39 3.03 20.97
C LYS A 809 3.28 3.86 21.58
N GLU A 810 2.46 4.53 20.74
CA GLU A 810 1.29 5.29 21.18
C GLU A 810 0.21 4.39 21.78
N ASN A 811 0.05 3.19 21.23
CA ASN A 811 -0.95 2.23 21.62
C ASN A 811 -0.41 0.79 21.69
N PRO A 812 0.31 0.42 22.77
CA PRO A 812 0.93 -0.91 22.91
C PRO A 812 -0.07 -2.09 23.00
N ASP A 813 -1.34 -1.82 23.29
CA ASP A 813 -2.38 -2.86 23.39
C ASP A 813 -3.07 -3.16 22.05
N MET A 814 -2.52 -2.65 20.94
CA MET A 814 -3.04 -2.96 19.60
C MET A 814 -3.13 -4.48 19.38
N THR A 815 -4.32 -4.92 19.01
CA THR A 815 -4.56 -6.31 18.60
C THR A 815 -3.79 -6.65 17.29
N LYS A 816 -3.56 -7.92 17.02
CA LYS A 816 -2.93 -8.34 15.74
C LYS A 816 -3.76 -7.94 14.51
N ALA A 817 -5.08 -7.91 14.62
CA ALA A 817 -5.95 -7.46 13.52
C ALA A 817 -5.74 -5.97 13.23
N GLU A 818 -5.62 -5.14 14.26
CA GLU A 818 -5.33 -3.72 14.15
C GLU A 818 -3.94 -3.47 13.59
N ILE A 819 -2.94 -4.22 14.07
CA ILE A 819 -1.58 -4.16 13.52
C ILE A 819 -1.58 -4.55 12.04
N LYS A 820 -2.32 -5.58 11.65
CA LYS A 820 -2.45 -5.98 10.24
C LYS A 820 -3.10 -4.89 9.40
N LYS A 821 -4.19 -4.30 9.89
CA LYS A 821 -4.88 -3.17 9.23
C LYS A 821 -3.98 -1.94 9.14
N ALA A 822 -3.29 -1.62 10.24
CA ALA A 822 -2.32 -0.52 10.28
C ALA A 822 -1.18 -0.75 9.28
N ASN A 823 -0.65 -1.97 9.20
CA ASN A 823 0.36 -2.34 8.22
C ASN A 823 -0.13 -2.17 6.77
N GLN A 824 -1.34 -2.62 6.46
CA GLN A 824 -1.93 -2.47 5.13
C GLN A 824 -2.11 -1.00 4.76
N GLN A 825 -2.70 -0.21 5.65
CA GLN A 825 -2.92 1.22 5.45
C GLN A 825 -1.60 1.98 5.34
N ALA A 826 -0.66 1.74 6.25
CA ALA A 826 0.65 2.38 6.24
C ALA A 826 1.42 2.04 4.97
N LEU A 827 1.39 0.78 4.51
CA LEU A 827 2.07 0.38 3.29
C LEU A 827 1.42 0.98 2.04
N SER A 828 0.10 1.00 1.96
CA SER A 828 -0.62 1.64 0.85
C SER A 828 -0.29 3.14 0.78
N SER A 829 -0.38 3.83 1.90
CA SER A 829 -0.04 5.25 2.00
C SER A 829 1.45 5.50 1.69
N ALA A 830 2.36 4.67 2.21
CA ALA A 830 3.78 4.76 1.94
C ALA A 830 4.11 4.55 0.45
N ARG A 831 3.52 3.54 -0.20
CA ARG A 831 3.68 3.31 -1.64
C ARG A 831 3.27 4.51 -2.47
N THR A 832 2.15 5.12 -2.13
CA THR A 832 1.68 6.33 -2.82
C THR A 832 2.63 7.50 -2.63
N SER A 833 3.09 7.70 -1.40
CA SER A 833 4.01 8.78 -1.05
C SER A 833 5.34 8.70 -1.79
N VAL A 834 5.91 7.50 -1.88
CA VAL A 834 7.20 7.31 -2.56
C VAL A 834 7.06 7.04 -4.05
N GLY A 835 5.83 7.03 -4.60
CA GLY A 835 5.58 6.72 -6.00
C GLY A 835 5.95 5.28 -6.37
N ALA A 836 5.75 4.33 -5.47
CA ALA A 836 6.01 2.91 -5.70
C ALA A 836 4.91 2.30 -6.59
N HIS A 837 4.89 2.68 -7.87
CA HIS A 837 3.95 2.14 -8.86
C HIS A 837 4.54 0.93 -9.54
N ARG A 838 3.81 -0.18 -9.53
CA ARG A 838 4.18 -1.36 -10.31
C ARG A 838 3.95 -1.09 -11.79
N THR A 839 5.02 -1.17 -12.60
CA THR A 839 4.90 -1.32 -14.05
C THR A 839 4.81 -2.83 -14.34
N PRO A 840 3.62 -3.35 -14.71
CA PRO A 840 3.48 -4.78 -14.94
C PRO A 840 4.31 -5.22 -16.15
N VAL A 841 4.84 -6.44 -16.08
CA VAL A 841 5.49 -7.08 -17.22
C VAL A 841 4.40 -7.54 -18.19
N GLU A 842 4.30 -6.92 -19.35
CA GLU A 842 3.41 -7.36 -20.41
C GLU A 842 4.08 -8.47 -21.23
N ILE A 843 3.45 -9.65 -21.29
CA ILE A 843 3.96 -10.82 -22.00
C ILE A 843 3.32 -10.88 -23.39
N THR A 844 4.10 -10.90 -24.45
CA THR A 844 3.62 -11.09 -25.84
C THR A 844 3.33 -12.56 -26.14
N ASP A 845 2.68 -12.86 -27.28
CA ASP A 845 2.38 -14.25 -27.67
C ASP A 845 3.66 -15.07 -27.87
N ARG A 846 4.67 -14.52 -28.53
CA ARG A 846 5.95 -15.22 -28.72
C ARG A 846 6.73 -15.41 -27.43
N GLU A 847 6.69 -14.44 -26.53
CA GLU A 847 7.28 -14.58 -25.20
C GLU A 847 6.56 -15.67 -24.39
N TRP A 848 5.23 -15.80 -24.56
CA TRP A 848 4.47 -16.88 -23.94
C TRP A 848 4.84 -18.26 -24.52
N GLU A 849 5.05 -18.36 -25.84
CA GLU A 849 5.58 -19.57 -26.48
C GLU A 849 6.95 -19.96 -25.91
N ALA A 850 7.85 -19.00 -25.72
CA ALA A 850 9.14 -19.21 -25.08
C ALA A 850 9.01 -19.74 -23.64
N ILE A 851 8.05 -19.25 -22.87
CA ILE A 851 7.74 -19.73 -21.51
C ILE A 851 7.25 -21.18 -21.57
N GLN A 852 6.32 -21.50 -22.47
CA GLN A 852 5.75 -22.83 -22.63
C GLN A 852 6.78 -23.85 -23.11
N ALA A 853 7.75 -23.42 -23.95
CA ALA A 853 8.85 -24.26 -24.40
C ALA A 853 9.94 -24.50 -23.35
N GLY A 854 9.83 -23.92 -22.16
CA GLY A 854 10.83 -24.05 -21.10
C GLY A 854 12.11 -23.23 -21.33
N ALA A 855 12.05 -22.18 -22.16
CA ALA A 855 13.20 -21.30 -22.43
C ALA A 855 13.63 -20.46 -21.22
N ILE A 856 12.81 -20.40 -20.20
CA ILE A 856 13.00 -19.60 -18.96
C ILE A 856 12.98 -20.54 -17.75
N SER A 857 13.93 -20.38 -16.83
CA SER A 857 13.96 -21.15 -15.59
C SER A 857 12.75 -20.85 -14.70
N GLU A 858 12.28 -21.86 -13.95
CA GLU A 858 11.13 -21.75 -13.05
C GLU A 858 11.25 -20.55 -12.09
N ASN A 859 12.43 -20.33 -11.48
CA ASN A 859 12.66 -19.21 -10.58
C ASN A 859 12.50 -17.85 -11.26
N LYS A 860 12.98 -17.73 -12.50
CA LYS A 860 12.84 -16.48 -13.28
C LYS A 860 11.40 -16.29 -13.74
N LEU A 861 10.72 -17.37 -14.12
CA LEU A 861 9.30 -17.32 -14.46
C LEU A 861 8.47 -16.86 -13.25
N ILE A 862 8.70 -17.39 -12.05
CA ILE A 862 8.02 -16.94 -10.83
C ILE A 862 8.24 -15.44 -10.60
N GLN A 863 9.46 -14.90 -10.82
CA GLN A 863 9.72 -13.47 -10.72
C GLN A 863 8.92 -12.66 -11.74
N ILE A 864 8.84 -13.13 -12.99
CA ILE A 864 8.04 -12.50 -14.04
C ILE A 864 6.56 -12.51 -13.64
N LEU A 865 6.03 -13.65 -13.20
CA LEU A 865 4.63 -13.81 -12.78
C LEU A 865 4.26 -12.88 -11.61
N ASN A 866 5.16 -12.71 -10.65
CA ASN A 866 4.97 -11.79 -9.52
C ASN A 866 4.92 -10.30 -9.93
N ASN A 867 5.38 -9.99 -11.14
CA ASN A 867 5.40 -8.63 -11.70
C ASN A 867 4.51 -8.48 -12.95
N THR A 868 3.64 -9.43 -13.23
CA THR A 868 2.71 -9.40 -14.37
C THR A 868 1.28 -9.24 -13.87
N ASN A 869 0.39 -8.74 -14.73
CA ASN A 869 -1.04 -8.78 -14.45
C ASN A 869 -1.52 -10.25 -14.50
N ILE A 870 -2.09 -10.72 -13.40
CA ILE A 870 -2.50 -12.11 -13.21
C ILE A 870 -3.61 -12.53 -14.18
N ASP A 871 -4.52 -11.63 -14.52
CA ASP A 871 -5.64 -11.89 -15.42
C ASP A 871 -5.16 -12.12 -16.86
N THR A 872 -4.17 -11.34 -17.30
CA THR A 872 -3.53 -11.52 -18.62
C THR A 872 -2.83 -12.87 -18.71
N ILE A 873 -2.15 -13.30 -17.64
CA ILE A 873 -1.50 -14.61 -17.58
C ILE A 873 -2.53 -15.73 -17.60
N ARG A 874 -3.61 -15.59 -16.83
CA ARG A 874 -4.71 -16.56 -16.78
C ARG A 874 -5.28 -16.77 -18.20
N GLN A 875 -5.59 -15.69 -18.91
CA GLN A 875 -6.09 -15.76 -20.31
C GLN A 875 -5.12 -16.49 -21.23
N ARG A 876 -3.81 -16.24 -21.12
CA ARG A 876 -2.79 -16.91 -21.97
C ARG A 876 -2.59 -18.39 -21.64
N ALA A 877 -2.71 -18.74 -20.36
CA ALA A 877 -2.57 -20.12 -19.90
C ALA A 877 -3.85 -20.97 -20.12
N THR A 878 -4.98 -20.33 -20.42
CA THR A 878 -6.25 -21.02 -20.70
C THR A 878 -6.18 -21.71 -22.08
N PRO A 879 -6.60 -22.97 -22.19
CA PRO A 879 -6.60 -23.70 -23.46
C PRO A 879 -7.44 -23.01 -24.54
N ARG A 880 -6.90 -22.82 -25.74
CA ARG A 880 -7.61 -22.15 -26.85
C ARG A 880 -8.88 -22.89 -27.34
N ALA A 881 -9.01 -24.18 -27.01
CA ALA A 881 -10.12 -25.03 -27.47
C ALA A 881 -11.43 -24.87 -26.65
N THR A 882 -11.42 -24.13 -25.54
CA THR A 882 -12.61 -23.89 -24.70
C THR A 882 -13.23 -22.52 -24.99
N ASN A 883 -13.83 -22.38 -26.17
CA ASN A 883 -14.74 -21.25 -26.46
C ASN A 883 -16.12 -21.39 -25.80
N SER A 884 -16.36 -22.47 -25.04
CA SER A 884 -17.60 -22.70 -24.31
C SER A 884 -17.41 -22.29 -22.84
N LEU A 885 -18.34 -21.49 -22.36
CA LEU A 885 -18.45 -21.21 -20.93
C LEU A 885 -18.61 -22.50 -20.13
N SER A 886 -17.87 -22.67 -19.05
CA SER A 886 -18.10 -23.78 -18.13
C SER A 886 -19.54 -23.77 -17.61
N THR A 887 -20.11 -24.93 -17.29
CA THR A 887 -21.47 -25.05 -16.76
C THR A 887 -21.65 -24.20 -15.50
N ALA A 888 -20.63 -24.13 -14.65
CA ALA A 888 -20.61 -23.28 -13.46
C ALA A 888 -20.74 -21.80 -13.82
N LYS A 889 -19.99 -21.30 -14.81
CA LYS A 889 -20.12 -19.92 -15.30
C LYS A 889 -21.47 -19.64 -15.94
N GLN A 890 -22.01 -20.60 -16.69
CA GLN A 890 -23.35 -20.47 -17.31
C GLN A 890 -24.44 -20.30 -16.24
N HIS A 891 -24.44 -21.17 -15.21
CA HIS A 891 -25.35 -21.05 -14.07
C HIS A 891 -25.17 -19.72 -13.34
N ARG A 892 -23.92 -19.28 -13.21
CA ARG A 892 -23.60 -18.03 -12.54
C ARG A 892 -24.10 -16.81 -13.32
N ILE A 893 -23.91 -16.76 -14.64
CA ILE A 893 -24.48 -15.73 -15.52
C ILE A 893 -26.00 -15.64 -15.34
N SER A 894 -26.69 -16.78 -15.39
CA SER A 894 -28.14 -16.86 -15.23
C SER A 894 -28.58 -16.34 -13.85
N ALA A 895 -27.91 -16.77 -12.77
CA ALA A 895 -28.21 -16.36 -11.40
C ALA A 895 -27.98 -14.86 -11.20
N MET A 896 -26.87 -14.31 -11.68
CA MET A 896 -26.58 -12.88 -11.59
C MET A 896 -27.58 -12.05 -12.41
N ARG A 897 -27.89 -12.48 -13.63
CA ARG A 897 -28.89 -11.79 -14.47
C ARG A 897 -30.26 -11.78 -13.80
N ALA A 898 -30.68 -12.89 -13.23
CA ALA A 898 -31.92 -13.01 -12.47
C ALA A 898 -31.91 -12.11 -11.23
N SER A 899 -30.73 -11.80 -10.69
CA SER A 899 -30.50 -10.93 -9.53
C SER A 899 -30.43 -9.45 -9.88
N GLY A 900 -30.49 -9.07 -11.18
CA GLY A 900 -30.51 -7.68 -11.63
C GLY A 900 -29.15 -7.10 -12.04
N TYR A 901 -28.09 -7.93 -12.11
CA TYR A 901 -26.77 -7.46 -12.58
C TYR A 901 -26.79 -7.11 -14.07
N THR A 902 -26.03 -6.12 -14.46
CA THR A 902 -25.81 -5.75 -15.85
C THR A 902 -24.87 -6.72 -16.54
N THR A 903 -24.90 -6.74 -17.88
CA THR A 903 -23.96 -7.58 -18.66
C THR A 903 -22.49 -7.26 -18.36
N SER A 904 -22.17 -5.98 -18.12
CA SER A 904 -20.82 -5.56 -17.77
C SER A 904 -20.39 -6.10 -16.40
N GLU A 905 -21.22 -5.93 -15.38
CA GLU A 905 -20.93 -6.46 -14.03
C GLU A 905 -20.77 -7.98 -14.01
N ILE A 906 -21.59 -8.69 -14.80
CA ILE A 906 -21.47 -10.14 -14.95
C ILE A 906 -20.14 -10.48 -15.64
N ALA A 907 -19.77 -9.76 -16.68
CA ALA A 907 -18.53 -9.96 -17.41
C ALA A 907 -17.31 -9.75 -16.50
N ASP A 908 -17.30 -8.65 -15.75
CA ASP A 908 -16.24 -8.30 -14.80
C ASP A 908 -16.12 -9.33 -13.66
N ALA A 909 -17.25 -9.73 -13.06
CA ALA A 909 -17.30 -10.70 -11.98
C ALA A 909 -16.79 -12.10 -12.38
N LEU A 910 -17.00 -12.47 -13.64
CA LEU A 910 -16.66 -13.81 -14.15
C LEU A 910 -15.38 -13.82 -14.99
N GLY A 911 -14.73 -12.68 -15.20
CA GLY A 911 -13.53 -12.55 -16.01
C GLY A 911 -13.75 -12.96 -17.47
N VAL A 912 -14.91 -12.63 -18.06
CA VAL A 912 -15.27 -12.93 -19.44
C VAL A 912 -15.65 -11.65 -20.18
N SER A 913 -15.69 -11.69 -21.53
CA SER A 913 -16.12 -10.52 -22.30
C SER A 913 -17.64 -10.27 -22.17
N THR A 914 -18.07 -9.02 -22.27
CA THR A 914 -19.48 -8.64 -22.35
C THR A 914 -20.20 -9.34 -23.51
N SER A 915 -19.50 -9.55 -24.63
CA SER A 915 -20.02 -10.28 -25.80
C SER A 915 -20.28 -11.76 -25.46
N THR A 916 -19.45 -12.38 -24.66
CA THR A 916 -19.63 -13.79 -24.20
C THR A 916 -20.88 -13.91 -23.33
N VAL A 917 -21.06 -12.98 -22.37
CA VAL A 917 -22.26 -12.93 -21.53
C VAL A 917 -23.52 -12.71 -22.36
N SER A 918 -23.47 -11.74 -23.29
CA SER A 918 -24.59 -11.45 -24.17
C SER A 918 -24.97 -12.62 -25.05
N LYS A 919 -24.00 -13.33 -25.65
CA LYS A 919 -24.26 -14.55 -26.44
C LYS A 919 -24.99 -15.61 -25.64
N TYR A 920 -24.52 -15.89 -24.42
CA TYR A 920 -25.15 -16.88 -23.56
C TYR A 920 -26.57 -16.49 -23.15
N LEU A 921 -26.79 -15.22 -22.73
CA LEU A 921 -28.10 -14.74 -22.33
C LEU A 921 -29.13 -14.71 -23.48
N ASN A 922 -28.69 -14.58 -24.72
CA ASN A 922 -29.54 -14.58 -25.92
C ASN A 922 -29.76 -15.99 -26.49
N GLY A 923 -29.36 -17.06 -25.78
CA GLY A 923 -29.59 -18.45 -26.18
C GLY A 923 -28.77 -18.92 -27.39
N LYS A 924 -27.65 -18.25 -27.67
CA LYS A 924 -26.74 -18.51 -28.79
C LYS A 924 -25.35 -19.01 -28.30
N GLY A 925 -25.29 -19.63 -27.12
CA GLY A 925 -24.09 -20.20 -26.56
C GLY A 925 -23.94 -21.67 -26.86
#